data_f97d42c64872f770c2ed0f42f69fcc46
#
_entry.id   f97d42c64872f770c2ed0f42f69fcc46
#
_cell.length_a   1.000
_cell.length_b   1.000
_cell.length_c   1.000
_cell.angle_alpha   90.00
_cell.angle_beta   90.00
_cell.angle_gamma   90.00
#
_symmetry.space_group_name_H-M   'P 1'
#
loop_
_entity.id
_entity.type
_entity.pdbx_description
1 polymer ?
#
loop_
_entity_poly.entity_id
_entity_poly.type
_entity_poly.pdbx_seq_one_letter_code
_entity_poly.pdbx_strand_id
1 'polypeptide(L)'
;MKENNIQGALKYEGSLTLSVGKRRRDKQWDNVNVTWGQLIEKLSSTVYTSETLEEYRNSPKDLQDNIKDVGGFVGGTLKDGRRTKASVMDRQLLTLDCDYATSYLWDTLDMLFDFAAVIYSTHKHCEERPRFRLVIPLNRRVTPEEYEAIGRKVAKDIGMDYFDDSTYEPSRLMYWPSTSSDGEFVFHYKDAPWLNADEVLNSYENWKDRSIWPESSRAKKHRRALANKQGSPREKTGIIGGFCRCYSTPQVIDKFLSHIYIPTMDKDRYTYVKGSTSGGLVIYQEGDFAYSYHSTDPMSGLLCNAFDLMRLHSFGHLDEGIPEDTPTINLPSYKAMIDFARNDNQVKLTIGKERLLQAKMDFKVEEELDDHGDEDFYDKEGEFHNNEETRYSYDNKAEETPYNKEEINPYNNKEAIAMDKKVRRNDLKENGKVKVFVDNQMPNKDIVDLPENNKKVVNKNIGEIVLSEEPNQWMQHLEVDKLGQYKSTIENISLILENDENLKGKIALNEFSHRTMIKGNLPWHRLLNKKEGDQWKDSDDSSLRHYIEKVYRITSPMKINDGLLIVEEKNKFHPIRDYFNSLVWDGVKRVDNLFIDYLGASDTKYNRMVTRKALVAGVARIFNPGVKFDYMLVLVGKQGVGKSHILSLLGQNWYSDSFNTVQGKEAYEQLQDAWIIEMAELTAAKKAETEAVKHFISKREDIYRVAYGKRVTKFPRQCVFFGTTNEMDFLKDKTGNRRFWPVMVDKNSVKKDLWREDIKAEIHQIWAEAMELWNMGEGLFLELELEKQAVKIQEKHTERSSMEGLIHEYLEMPLPENWEDLDVAARRSYIHGTNFKEETIPTKKRDKICAMEIWVELLQGDPKYMKPMNSREINDVLRVLEDWEPYNMGTGKLRFGKNYGCQRAFIRKNNYENT
;
A
#
# COMPACT_ATOMS: atom_id res chain seq x y z
N MET A 1 -46.07 8.32 79.99
CA MET A 1 -44.68 8.75 79.73
C MET A 1 -44.66 10.26 79.84
N LYS A 2 -43.87 10.83 80.80
CA LYS A 2 -43.77 12.25 80.93
C LYS A 2 -43.22 12.90 79.70
N GLU A 3 -44.02 13.80 79.09
CA GLU A 3 -43.51 14.76 78.12
C GLU A 3 -42.46 15.63 78.79
N ASN A 4 -41.18 15.28 78.65
CA ASN A 4 -40.10 16.15 79.06
C ASN A 4 -40.03 17.23 77.99
N ASN A 5 -40.52 18.42 78.32
CA ASN A 5 -40.42 19.61 77.45
C ASN A 5 -38.95 20.02 77.42
N ILE A 6 -38.23 19.60 76.29
CA ILE A 6 -36.83 19.86 76.03
C ILE A 6 -36.60 21.38 75.81
N GLN A 7 -37.67 22.11 75.37
CA GLN A 7 -37.69 23.57 75.27
C GLN A 7 -37.60 24.25 76.64
N GLY A 8 -36.49 24.83 76.91
CA GLY A 8 -36.24 25.63 78.13
C GLY A 8 -35.23 25.06 79.14
N ALA A 9 -34.64 23.87 78.83
CA ALA A 9 -33.63 23.23 79.65
C ALA A 9 -32.19 23.25 79.00
N LEU A 10 -32.06 23.69 77.70
CA LEU A 10 -30.75 23.69 77.08
C LEU A 10 -29.92 24.91 77.44
N LYS A 11 -28.63 24.67 77.77
CA LYS A 11 -27.65 25.69 78.10
C LYS A 11 -27.20 26.41 76.85
N TYR A 12 -27.13 25.68 75.71
CA TYR A 12 -26.59 26.18 74.47
C TYR A 12 -27.66 26.18 73.34
N GLU A 13 -28.60 27.05 73.47
CA GLU A 13 -29.73 27.28 72.53
C GLU A 13 -29.34 28.29 71.47
N GLY A 14 -29.92 28.15 70.27
CA GLY A 14 -29.69 29.07 69.16
C GLY A 14 -30.69 28.88 68.04
N SER A 15 -30.76 29.85 67.11
CA SER A 15 -31.64 29.82 65.96
C SER A 15 -30.93 29.26 64.69
N LEU A 16 -31.61 28.37 63.99
CA LEU A 16 -31.17 27.66 62.76
C LEU A 16 -32.13 27.91 61.62
N THR A 17 -31.61 27.91 60.40
CA THR A 17 -32.45 27.89 59.20
C THR A 17 -32.30 26.54 58.50
N LEU A 18 -33.41 25.89 58.19
CA LEU A 18 -33.51 24.60 57.53
C LEU A 18 -34.35 24.73 56.27
N SER A 19 -34.04 23.96 55.26
CA SER A 19 -34.96 23.76 54.13
C SER A 19 -35.67 22.42 54.31
N VAL A 20 -37.01 22.46 54.34
CA VAL A 20 -37.84 21.30 54.69
C VAL A 20 -38.69 20.90 53.49
N GLY A 21 -38.80 19.61 53.21
CA GLY A 21 -39.61 18.98 52.18
C GLY A 21 -40.55 17.94 52.80
N LYS A 22 -41.80 17.81 52.29
CA LYS A 22 -42.78 16.80 52.74
C LYS A 22 -42.40 15.41 52.20
N ARG A 23 -41.70 15.36 51.02
CA ARG A 23 -41.21 14.13 50.38
C ARG A 23 -39.87 14.37 49.69
N ARG A 24 -39.06 13.30 49.49
CA ARG A 24 -37.77 13.35 48.83
C ARG A 24 -37.78 13.92 47.40
N ARG A 25 -38.91 13.78 46.70
CA ARG A 25 -39.07 14.20 45.29
C ARG A 25 -39.78 15.54 45.12
N ASP A 26 -40.02 16.25 46.21
CA ASP A 26 -40.66 17.56 46.17
C ASP A 26 -39.83 18.52 45.31
N LYS A 27 -40.53 19.25 44.42
CA LYS A 27 -39.87 20.24 43.57
C LYS A 27 -39.65 21.58 44.26
N GLN A 28 -40.41 21.80 45.37
CA GLN A 28 -40.35 23.01 46.18
C GLN A 28 -40.10 22.65 47.65
N TRP A 29 -39.09 23.28 48.23
CA TRP A 29 -38.64 23.14 49.60
C TRP A 29 -38.79 24.49 50.30
N ASP A 30 -39.28 24.46 51.56
CA ASP A 30 -39.53 25.67 52.32
C ASP A 30 -38.38 25.97 53.30
N ASN A 31 -37.76 27.15 53.18
CA ASN A 31 -36.77 27.60 54.16
C ASN A 31 -37.48 28.05 55.45
N VAL A 32 -37.24 27.37 56.58
CA VAL A 32 -37.87 27.61 57.85
C VAL A 32 -36.86 27.93 58.95
N ASN A 33 -37.19 28.83 59.87
CA ASN A 33 -36.36 29.12 61.01
C ASN A 33 -36.90 28.33 62.25
N VAL A 34 -35.99 27.61 62.90
CA VAL A 34 -36.27 26.81 64.07
C VAL A 34 -35.17 27.02 65.09
N THR A 35 -35.51 26.78 66.41
CA THR A 35 -34.45 26.75 67.41
C THR A 35 -33.83 25.38 67.48
N TRP A 36 -32.57 25.28 68.00
CA TRP A 36 -31.93 24.01 68.22
C TRP A 36 -32.74 23.01 68.98
N GLY A 37 -33.40 23.49 70.13
CA GLY A 37 -34.28 22.69 70.94
C GLY A 37 -35.49 22.15 70.19
N GLN A 38 -36.13 22.99 69.30
CA GLN A 38 -37.24 22.54 68.45
C GLN A 38 -36.82 21.46 67.52
N LEU A 39 -35.59 21.54 66.94
CA LEU A 39 -35.04 20.50 66.05
C LEU A 39 -34.79 19.20 66.88
N ILE A 40 -34.19 19.28 68.08
CA ILE A 40 -33.95 18.12 68.91
C ILE A 40 -35.28 17.43 69.22
N GLU A 41 -36.31 18.21 69.71
CA GLU A 41 -37.65 17.71 69.96
C GLU A 41 -38.28 17.01 68.71
N LYS A 42 -38.11 17.60 67.50
CA LYS A 42 -38.60 16.99 66.29
C LYS A 42 -37.86 15.67 65.94
N LEU A 43 -36.56 15.58 66.22
CA LEU A 43 -35.75 14.40 65.98
C LEU A 43 -35.88 13.31 67.03
N SER A 44 -36.39 13.63 68.28
CA SER A 44 -36.65 12.69 69.38
C SER A 44 -37.85 11.80 69.13
N SER A 45 -38.72 12.14 68.14
CA SER A 45 -39.96 11.39 67.89
C SER A 45 -39.83 10.69 66.51
N THR A 46 -40.17 9.41 66.40
CA THR A 46 -40.13 8.62 65.20
C THR A 46 -41.51 8.27 64.67
N VAL A 47 -41.58 8.08 63.34
CA VAL A 47 -42.82 7.56 62.71
C VAL A 47 -42.61 6.06 62.47
N TYR A 48 -43.51 5.26 63.09
CA TYR A 48 -43.59 3.82 62.91
C TYR A 48 -44.38 3.53 61.64
N THR A 49 -43.81 2.79 60.71
CA THR A 49 -44.44 2.35 59.47
C THR A 49 -45.08 0.96 59.67
N SER A 50 -45.85 0.47 58.71
CA SER A 50 -46.69 -0.74 58.93
C SER A 50 -45.94 -2.06 58.65
N GLU A 51 -44.88 -2.03 57.89
CA GLU A 51 -44.08 -3.21 57.58
C GLU A 51 -43.10 -3.59 58.66
N THR A 52 -42.68 -4.83 58.69
CA THR A 52 -41.56 -5.31 59.54
C THR A 52 -40.20 -4.93 58.96
N LEU A 53 -39.15 -4.95 59.75
CA LEU A 53 -37.79 -4.68 59.30
C LEU A 53 -37.33 -5.69 58.26
N GLU A 54 -37.74 -6.94 58.38
CA GLU A 54 -37.45 -7.99 57.42
C GLU A 54 -38.15 -7.74 56.05
N GLU A 55 -39.44 -7.42 56.08
CA GLU A 55 -40.21 -7.05 54.86
C GLU A 55 -39.61 -5.84 54.16
N TYR A 56 -39.21 -4.83 54.95
CA TYR A 56 -38.53 -3.65 54.44
C TYR A 56 -37.22 -3.99 53.76
N ARG A 57 -36.39 -4.83 54.35
CA ARG A 57 -35.08 -5.22 53.79
C ARG A 57 -35.20 -6.04 52.52
N ASN A 58 -36.21 -6.88 52.41
CA ASN A 58 -36.47 -7.73 51.24
C ASN A 58 -37.23 -7.02 50.12
N SER A 59 -37.72 -5.83 50.36
CA SER A 59 -38.44 -5.01 49.37
C SER A 59 -37.51 -4.42 48.33
N PRO A 60 -37.96 -4.22 47.06
CA PRO A 60 -37.20 -3.49 46.05
C PRO A 60 -36.81 -2.09 46.54
N LYS A 61 -35.63 -1.60 46.11
CA LYS A 61 -35.07 -0.33 46.57
C LYS A 61 -36.01 0.85 46.43
N ASP A 62 -36.79 0.95 45.35
CA ASP A 62 -37.76 2.02 45.13
C ASP A 62 -38.89 1.98 46.16
N LEU A 63 -39.33 0.80 46.57
CA LEU A 63 -40.32 0.63 47.62
C LEU A 63 -39.76 0.99 49.00
N GLN A 64 -38.53 0.52 49.33
CA GLN A 64 -37.82 0.92 50.55
C GLN A 64 -37.69 2.44 50.66
N ASP A 65 -37.34 3.09 49.53
CA ASP A 65 -37.18 4.54 49.47
C ASP A 65 -38.48 5.31 49.63
N ASN A 66 -39.64 4.73 49.25
CA ASN A 66 -40.94 5.32 49.43
C ASN A 66 -41.46 5.11 50.86
N ILE A 67 -41.22 3.95 51.46
CA ILE A 67 -41.62 3.63 52.86
C ILE A 67 -40.96 4.57 53.87
N LYS A 68 -39.63 4.76 53.79
CA LYS A 68 -38.90 5.65 54.70
C LYS A 68 -39.10 7.14 54.42
N ASP A 69 -39.82 7.50 53.34
CA ASP A 69 -40.00 8.90 52.89
C ASP A 69 -41.17 9.57 53.69
N VAL A 70 -40.88 9.87 54.93
CA VAL A 70 -41.72 10.66 55.80
C VAL A 70 -41.42 12.16 55.78
N GLY A 71 -40.74 12.60 54.66
CA GLY A 71 -40.22 13.95 54.57
C GLY A 71 -38.83 14.07 55.14
N GLY A 72 -38.25 15.26 55.08
CA GLY A 72 -36.92 15.50 55.62
C GLY A 72 -36.47 16.95 55.45
N PHE A 73 -35.19 17.19 55.74
CA PHE A 73 -34.61 18.53 55.73
C PHE A 73 -33.21 18.55 55.13
N VAL A 74 -32.80 19.72 54.67
CA VAL A 74 -31.41 20.10 54.39
C VAL A 74 -31.02 21.13 55.44
N GLY A 75 -29.88 20.94 56.15
CA GLY A 75 -29.43 21.77 57.27
C GLY A 75 -28.90 23.14 56.85
N GLY A 76 -29.64 23.88 56.06
CA GLY A 76 -29.25 25.18 55.53
C GLY A 76 -30.31 25.75 54.57
N THR A 77 -29.95 26.77 53.76
CA THR A 77 -30.88 27.48 52.88
C THR A 77 -30.71 27.07 51.41
N LEU A 78 -31.84 26.93 50.74
CA LEU A 78 -31.91 26.62 49.30
C LEU A 78 -32.41 27.82 48.50
N LYS A 79 -31.75 28.20 47.45
CA LYS A 79 -32.17 29.19 46.46
C LYS A 79 -33.40 28.68 45.70
N ASP A 80 -34.43 29.53 45.61
CA ASP A 80 -35.69 29.24 44.93
C ASP A 80 -36.37 27.93 45.34
N GLY A 81 -36.09 27.45 46.59
CA GLY A 81 -36.66 26.22 47.13
C GLY A 81 -36.35 24.95 46.35
N ARG A 82 -35.32 24.94 45.49
CA ARG A 82 -34.92 23.77 44.71
C ARG A 82 -33.75 23.03 45.36
N ARG A 83 -33.89 21.74 45.59
CA ARG A 83 -32.85 20.88 46.18
C ARG A 83 -31.90 20.33 45.10
N THR A 84 -30.93 21.18 44.64
CA THR A 84 -29.83 20.81 43.77
C THR A 84 -28.51 21.27 44.35
N LYS A 85 -27.40 20.71 43.94
CA LYS A 85 -26.07 21.13 44.41
C LYS A 85 -25.84 22.64 44.21
N ALA A 86 -26.24 23.17 43.07
CA ALA A 86 -26.07 24.59 42.72
C ALA A 86 -27.01 25.53 43.48
N SER A 87 -28.06 25.02 44.11
CA SER A 87 -29.07 25.82 44.82
C SER A 87 -28.79 25.96 46.31
N VAL A 88 -27.80 25.27 46.85
CA VAL A 88 -27.44 25.42 48.28
C VAL A 88 -26.71 26.74 48.47
N MET A 89 -27.31 27.65 49.28
CA MET A 89 -26.71 28.95 49.55
C MET A 89 -25.75 28.88 50.75
N ASP A 90 -26.19 28.25 51.83
CA ASP A 90 -25.41 28.04 53.03
C ASP A 90 -25.82 26.78 53.77
N ARG A 91 -25.03 26.40 54.76
CA ARG A 91 -25.29 25.33 55.73
C ARG A 91 -25.00 25.82 57.17
N GLN A 92 -25.87 25.45 58.11
CA GLN A 92 -25.67 25.73 59.51
C GLN A 92 -25.71 24.48 60.39
N LEU A 93 -26.09 23.36 59.80
CA LEU A 93 -25.99 22.04 60.41
C LEU A 93 -25.07 21.15 59.63
N LEU A 94 -24.12 20.56 60.26
CA LEU A 94 -23.39 19.43 59.74
C LEU A 94 -24.25 18.19 59.95
N THR A 95 -24.54 17.46 58.84
CA THR A 95 -25.40 16.27 58.86
C THR A 95 -24.66 15.12 58.20
N LEU A 96 -24.48 14.01 58.92
CA LEU A 96 -23.69 12.88 58.54
C LEU A 96 -24.47 11.56 58.64
N ASP A 97 -24.60 10.80 57.55
CA ASP A 97 -25.17 9.44 57.56
C ASP A 97 -24.12 8.43 58.04
N CYS A 98 -24.36 7.78 59.15
CA CYS A 98 -23.47 6.77 59.78
C CYS A 98 -23.96 5.37 59.40
N ASP A 99 -23.75 4.99 58.13
CA ASP A 99 -24.25 3.73 57.55
C ASP A 99 -23.41 2.50 57.99
N TYR A 100 -22.22 2.74 58.52
CA TYR A 100 -21.27 1.71 58.94
C TYR A 100 -20.84 1.90 60.42
N ALA A 101 -21.73 2.46 61.23
CA ALA A 101 -21.50 2.74 62.67
C ALA A 101 -21.34 1.47 63.48
N THR A 102 -20.70 1.64 64.62
CA THR A 102 -20.73 0.63 65.72
C THR A 102 -21.74 1.02 66.77
N SER A 103 -22.17 0.06 67.63
CA SER A 103 -23.08 0.33 68.76
C SER A 103 -22.51 1.36 69.76
N TYR A 104 -21.21 1.49 69.86
CA TYR A 104 -20.50 2.39 70.76
C TYR A 104 -20.23 3.79 70.15
N LEU A 105 -20.77 4.10 68.99
CA LEU A 105 -20.50 5.39 68.30
C LEU A 105 -20.92 6.57 69.18
N TRP A 106 -22.11 6.50 69.83
CA TRP A 106 -22.60 7.58 70.67
C TRP A 106 -21.73 7.76 71.95
N ASP A 107 -21.37 6.68 72.63
CA ASP A 107 -20.52 6.74 73.83
C ASP A 107 -19.15 7.34 73.52
N THR A 108 -18.60 7.01 72.29
CA THR A 108 -17.36 7.58 71.82
C THR A 108 -17.50 9.09 71.56
N LEU A 109 -18.59 9.51 70.90
CA LEU A 109 -18.88 10.92 70.66
C LEU A 109 -19.06 11.71 71.96
N ASP A 110 -19.85 11.18 72.88
CA ASP A 110 -20.13 11.86 74.15
C ASP A 110 -18.88 12.01 75.01
N MET A 111 -18.00 11.02 74.99
CA MET A 111 -16.77 11.01 75.77
C MET A 111 -15.65 11.87 75.22
N LEU A 112 -15.47 11.86 73.84
CA LEU A 112 -14.28 12.45 73.23
C LEU A 112 -14.47 13.83 72.61
N PHE A 113 -15.71 14.31 72.39
CA PHE A 113 -15.95 15.57 71.69
C PHE A 113 -16.85 16.51 72.55
N ASP A 114 -16.44 17.76 72.62
CA ASP A 114 -17.09 18.80 73.41
C ASP A 114 -18.02 19.73 72.64
N PHE A 115 -18.70 19.22 71.65
CA PHE A 115 -19.68 19.98 70.86
C PHE A 115 -21.10 19.42 70.96
N ALA A 116 -22.10 20.28 70.75
CA ALA A 116 -23.49 19.88 70.67
C ALA A 116 -23.74 18.90 69.50
N ALA A 117 -24.45 17.82 69.76
CA ALA A 117 -24.78 16.81 68.76
C ALA A 117 -26.12 16.13 69.06
N VAL A 118 -26.74 15.64 68.02
CA VAL A 118 -27.87 14.72 68.04
C VAL A 118 -27.60 13.52 67.19
N ILE A 119 -27.87 12.33 67.70
CA ILE A 119 -27.83 11.11 66.91
C ILE A 119 -29.19 10.42 66.95
N TYR A 120 -29.66 9.93 65.82
CA TYR A 120 -30.87 9.14 65.70
C TYR A 120 -30.76 8.00 64.74
N SER A 121 -31.48 6.88 65.00
CA SER A 121 -31.43 5.70 64.16
C SER A 121 -32.14 5.92 62.81
N THR A 122 -31.63 5.29 61.81
CA THR A 122 -32.28 5.27 60.46
C THR A 122 -33.27 4.12 60.32
N HIS A 123 -34.15 4.14 59.37
CA HIS A 123 -35.15 3.10 59.09
C HIS A 123 -34.61 1.67 58.96
N LYS A 124 -33.33 1.52 58.63
CA LYS A 124 -32.62 0.23 58.48
C LYS A 124 -31.85 -0.19 59.76
N HIS A 125 -31.97 0.57 60.81
CA HIS A 125 -31.24 0.29 62.03
C HIS A 125 -31.63 -1.03 62.62
N CYS A 126 -30.69 -1.75 63.21
CA CYS A 126 -30.84 -2.88 64.14
C CYS A 126 -29.54 -3.03 64.93
N GLU A 127 -29.62 -3.74 66.02
CA GLU A 127 -28.50 -3.94 66.97
C GLU A 127 -27.26 -4.55 66.28
N GLU A 128 -27.43 -5.54 65.39
CA GLU A 128 -26.34 -6.20 64.67
C GLU A 128 -25.69 -5.31 63.54
N ARG A 129 -26.45 -4.32 63.08
CA ARG A 129 -25.98 -3.36 62.03
C ARG A 129 -26.47 -1.97 62.39
N PRO A 130 -25.84 -1.29 63.37
CA PRO A 130 -26.23 0.04 63.75
C PRO A 130 -26.13 1.02 62.61
N ARG A 131 -27.16 1.82 62.39
CA ARG A 131 -27.22 2.87 61.40
C ARG A 131 -27.84 4.12 61.97
N PHE A 132 -27.11 5.19 61.98
CA PHE A 132 -27.49 6.43 62.60
C PHE A 132 -27.35 7.63 61.68
N ARG A 133 -27.97 8.73 62.11
CA ARG A 133 -27.75 10.06 61.54
C ARG A 133 -27.24 10.96 62.65
N LEU A 134 -26.09 11.57 62.35
CA LEU A 134 -25.47 12.52 63.29
C LEU A 134 -25.72 13.93 62.80
N VAL A 135 -26.20 14.81 63.64
CA VAL A 135 -26.53 16.20 63.38
C VAL A 135 -25.78 17.08 64.36
N ILE A 136 -24.97 17.98 63.92
CA ILE A 136 -24.09 18.87 64.66
C ILE A 136 -24.39 20.32 64.29
N PRO A 137 -24.77 21.24 65.23
CA PRO A 137 -24.97 22.64 64.87
C PRO A 137 -23.64 23.36 64.76
N LEU A 138 -23.52 24.25 63.75
CA LEU A 138 -22.36 25.10 63.54
C LEU A 138 -22.56 26.49 64.09
N ASN A 139 -21.52 27.05 64.73
CA ASN A 139 -21.54 28.37 65.33
C ASN A 139 -21.83 29.53 64.36
N ARG A 140 -21.64 29.29 63.10
CA ARG A 140 -21.97 30.22 61.97
C ARG A 140 -22.51 29.47 60.77
N ARG A 141 -23.12 30.23 59.85
CA ARG A 141 -23.41 29.71 58.50
C ARG A 141 -22.11 29.57 57.74
N VAL A 142 -22.01 28.48 56.95
CA VAL A 142 -20.83 28.12 56.14
C VAL A 142 -21.22 27.93 54.69
N THR A 143 -20.31 28.19 53.78
CA THR A 143 -20.52 27.94 52.35
C THR A 143 -20.57 26.45 52.04
N PRO A 144 -21.12 26.02 50.89
CA PRO A 144 -21.12 24.61 50.47
C PRO A 144 -19.73 23.96 50.51
N GLU A 145 -18.67 24.68 50.13
CA GLU A 145 -17.31 24.20 50.14
C GLU A 145 -16.74 24.03 51.55
N GLU A 146 -16.97 25.05 52.40
CA GLU A 146 -16.58 24.96 53.82
C GLU A 146 -17.30 23.79 54.53
N TYR A 147 -18.61 23.58 54.22
CA TYR A 147 -19.40 22.48 54.75
C TYR A 147 -18.76 21.12 54.41
N GLU A 148 -18.35 20.90 53.18
CA GLU A 148 -17.74 19.65 52.77
C GLU A 148 -16.38 19.43 53.48
N ALA A 149 -15.53 20.47 53.58
CA ALA A 149 -14.28 20.41 54.30
C ALA A 149 -14.44 20.11 55.76
N ILE A 150 -15.37 20.82 56.43
CA ILE A 150 -15.71 20.61 57.85
C ILE A 150 -16.21 19.19 58.08
N GLY A 151 -17.17 18.73 57.24
CA GLY A 151 -17.76 17.40 57.38
C GLY A 151 -16.74 16.28 57.26
N ARG A 152 -15.82 16.40 56.31
CA ARG A 152 -14.74 15.40 56.12
C ARG A 152 -13.73 15.42 57.29
N LYS A 153 -13.42 16.57 57.81
CA LYS A 153 -12.48 16.69 58.95
C LYS A 153 -13.09 16.09 60.21
N VAL A 154 -14.32 16.49 60.55
CA VAL A 154 -15.05 15.94 61.67
C VAL A 154 -15.23 14.42 61.56
N ALA A 155 -15.58 13.95 60.36
CA ALA A 155 -15.69 12.51 60.11
C ALA A 155 -14.34 11.77 60.26
N LYS A 156 -13.21 12.39 59.89
CA LYS A 156 -11.90 11.84 60.14
C LYS A 156 -11.61 11.69 61.61
N ASP A 157 -11.92 12.71 62.40
CA ASP A 157 -11.62 12.75 63.81
C ASP A 157 -12.48 11.75 64.58
N ILE A 158 -13.73 11.52 64.14
CA ILE A 158 -14.63 10.51 64.70
C ILE A 158 -14.28 9.10 64.25
N GLY A 159 -13.91 8.94 63.01
CA GLY A 159 -13.66 7.67 62.35
C GLY A 159 -14.29 7.65 60.94
N MET A 160 -13.52 8.06 59.94
CA MET A 160 -13.95 8.30 58.55
C MET A 160 -14.78 7.17 57.93
N ASP A 161 -14.44 5.91 58.29
CA ASP A 161 -15.09 4.73 57.71
C ASP A 161 -16.48 4.41 58.29
N TYR A 162 -16.92 5.13 59.32
CA TYR A 162 -18.30 5.01 59.86
C TYR A 162 -19.36 5.68 58.96
N PHE A 163 -18.97 6.63 58.13
CA PHE A 163 -19.85 7.52 57.37
C PHE A 163 -19.99 7.11 55.91
N ASP A 164 -21.20 7.33 55.33
CA ASP A 164 -21.43 7.18 53.90
C ASP A 164 -20.63 8.23 53.12
N ASP A 165 -19.93 7.84 52.04
CA ASP A 165 -19.10 8.74 51.26
C ASP A 165 -19.88 9.86 50.58
N SER A 166 -21.20 9.71 50.38
CA SER A 166 -22.07 10.74 49.78
C SER A 166 -22.64 11.71 50.80
N THR A 167 -22.36 11.51 52.13
CA THR A 167 -22.94 12.35 53.20
C THR A 167 -22.39 13.79 53.18
N TYR A 168 -21.25 14.01 52.62
CA TYR A 168 -20.59 15.34 52.56
C TYR A 168 -21.19 16.25 51.49
N GLU A 169 -22.14 15.77 50.68
CA GLU A 169 -22.80 16.63 49.69
C GLU A 169 -23.67 17.72 50.34
N PRO A 170 -23.47 19.01 50.02
CA PRO A 170 -24.22 20.10 50.64
C PRO A 170 -25.73 20.00 50.46
N SER A 171 -26.22 19.39 49.38
CA SER A 171 -27.64 19.18 49.08
C SER A 171 -28.23 17.90 49.65
N ARG A 172 -27.46 17.17 50.49
CA ARG A 172 -27.89 15.89 51.07
C ARG A 172 -29.15 16.03 51.90
N LEU A 173 -30.12 15.17 51.61
CA LEU A 173 -31.36 15.06 52.35
C LEU A 173 -31.17 14.25 53.64
N MET A 174 -31.58 14.77 54.76
CA MET A 174 -31.78 14.04 56.02
C MET A 174 -33.26 13.77 56.20
N TYR A 175 -33.64 12.48 56.17
CA TYR A 175 -35.05 12.11 56.45
C TYR A 175 -35.35 12.30 57.91
N TRP A 176 -36.58 12.72 58.18
CA TRP A 176 -37.13 12.67 59.53
C TRP A 176 -37.10 11.24 60.09
N PRO A 177 -37.05 11.04 61.38
CA PRO A 177 -36.98 9.69 61.96
C PRO A 177 -38.18 8.84 61.59
N SER A 178 -37.91 7.64 61.06
CA SER A 178 -38.91 6.61 60.78
C SER A 178 -38.34 5.23 61.11
N THR A 179 -39.19 4.31 61.47
CA THR A 179 -38.81 2.97 61.93
C THR A 179 -39.89 1.97 61.51
N SER A 180 -39.54 0.74 61.20
CA SER A 180 -40.47 -0.35 60.94
C SER A 180 -41.32 -0.67 62.19
N SER A 181 -42.41 -1.39 61.97
CA SER A 181 -43.36 -1.71 63.13
C SER A 181 -42.73 -2.47 64.28
N ASP A 182 -41.76 -3.29 64.03
CA ASP A 182 -40.92 -4.08 64.92
C ASP A 182 -39.51 -3.52 65.14
N GLY A 183 -39.19 -2.37 64.52
CA GLY A 183 -37.85 -1.80 64.60
C GLY A 183 -37.57 -1.01 65.83
N GLU A 184 -36.33 -0.87 66.23
CA GLU A 184 -35.90 -0.11 67.37
C GLU A 184 -35.56 1.33 66.98
N PHE A 185 -36.02 2.30 67.76
CA PHE A 185 -35.63 3.70 67.57
C PHE A 185 -34.69 4.15 68.69
N VAL A 186 -33.47 4.53 68.27
CA VAL A 186 -32.42 5.04 69.10
C VAL A 186 -32.30 6.54 68.90
N PHE A 187 -32.27 7.29 70.07
CA PHE A 187 -32.11 8.75 70.01
C PHE A 187 -31.29 9.20 71.24
N HIS A 188 -30.28 10.02 70.98
CA HIS A 188 -29.43 10.66 71.96
C HIS A 188 -29.09 12.08 71.56
N TYR A 189 -28.90 12.96 72.51
CA TYR A 189 -28.40 14.31 72.29
C TYR A 189 -27.44 14.76 73.34
N LYS A 190 -26.53 15.70 73.01
CA LYS A 190 -25.57 16.34 73.89
C LYS A 190 -25.79 17.84 73.87
N ASP A 191 -26.00 18.47 75.09
CA ASP A 191 -26.07 19.91 75.29
C ASP A 191 -24.66 20.45 75.58
N ALA A 192 -23.97 20.94 74.50
CA ALA A 192 -22.62 21.46 74.57
C ALA A 192 -22.50 22.71 73.64
N PRO A 193 -21.37 23.42 73.61
CA PRO A 193 -21.18 24.50 72.63
C PRO A 193 -21.35 24.03 71.20
N TRP A 194 -21.85 24.90 70.33
CA TRP A 194 -21.95 24.60 68.92
C TRP A 194 -20.57 24.47 68.32
N LEU A 195 -20.39 23.57 67.33
CA LEU A 195 -19.11 23.30 66.69
C LEU A 195 -18.57 24.58 66.07
N ASN A 196 -17.35 24.97 66.43
CA ASN A 196 -16.67 26.12 65.77
C ASN A 196 -16.16 25.78 64.40
N ALA A 197 -16.85 26.30 63.37
CA ALA A 197 -16.50 26.07 61.99
C ALA A 197 -15.09 26.55 61.63
N ASP A 198 -14.66 27.69 62.14
CA ASP A 198 -13.36 28.27 61.88
C ASP A 198 -12.21 27.49 62.53
N GLU A 199 -12.37 26.95 63.71
CA GLU A 199 -11.39 26.06 64.33
C GLU A 199 -11.18 24.80 63.53
N VAL A 200 -12.26 24.19 62.97
CA VAL A 200 -12.16 23.00 62.14
C VAL A 200 -11.45 23.32 60.87
N LEU A 201 -11.79 24.44 60.20
CA LEU A 201 -11.13 24.85 58.95
C LEU A 201 -9.65 25.20 59.17
N ASN A 202 -9.33 25.88 60.27
CA ASN A 202 -7.94 26.22 60.63
C ASN A 202 -7.09 25.01 61.01
N SER A 203 -7.70 23.84 61.29
CA SER A 203 -6.99 22.59 61.53
C SER A 203 -6.43 21.96 60.27
N TYR A 204 -6.80 22.44 59.07
CA TYR A 204 -6.16 22.12 57.83
C TYR A 204 -4.96 23.05 57.56
N GLU A 205 -3.93 22.55 56.90
CA GLU A 205 -2.83 23.39 56.41
C GLU A 205 -3.36 24.42 55.36
N ASN A 206 -4.24 23.95 54.47
CA ASN A 206 -4.98 24.78 53.55
C ASN A 206 -6.32 24.10 53.22
N TRP A 207 -7.42 24.43 53.88
CA TRP A 207 -8.71 23.77 53.65
C TRP A 207 -9.25 23.98 52.23
N LYS A 208 -8.76 24.96 51.48
CA LYS A 208 -9.13 25.19 50.07
C LYS A 208 -8.51 24.17 49.16
N ASP A 209 -7.48 23.45 49.59
CA ASP A 209 -6.90 22.34 48.83
C ASP A 209 -7.68 21.06 49.11
N ARG A 210 -8.55 20.70 48.17
CA ARG A 210 -9.40 19.49 48.32
C ARG A 210 -8.60 18.20 48.35
N SER A 211 -7.39 18.24 47.93
CA SER A 211 -6.53 17.03 47.83
C SER A 211 -6.08 16.51 49.18
N ILE A 212 -6.01 17.40 50.16
CA ILE A 212 -5.67 17.01 51.55
C ILE A 212 -6.91 16.65 52.40
N TRP A 213 -8.11 16.75 51.82
CA TRP A 213 -9.32 16.40 52.51
C TRP A 213 -9.36 14.90 52.86
N PRO A 214 -9.77 14.52 54.05
CA PRO A 214 -9.90 13.13 54.44
C PRO A 214 -10.85 12.35 53.56
N GLU A 215 -10.51 11.10 53.26
CA GLU A 215 -11.34 10.18 52.50
C GLU A 215 -11.41 8.80 53.14
N SER A 216 -12.52 8.11 52.98
CA SER A 216 -12.69 6.76 53.47
C SER A 216 -11.80 5.75 52.73
N SER A 217 -11.53 4.63 53.38
CA SER A 217 -10.84 3.50 52.77
C SER A 217 -11.62 2.93 51.58
N ARG A 218 -12.96 3.02 51.62
CA ARG A 218 -13.87 2.60 50.54
C ARG A 218 -13.75 3.47 49.29
N ALA A 219 -13.73 4.79 49.46
CA ALA A 219 -13.55 5.73 48.33
C ALA A 219 -12.22 5.50 47.61
N LYS A 220 -11.14 5.28 48.37
CA LYS A 220 -9.82 4.94 47.82
C LYS A 220 -9.83 3.60 47.09
N LYS A 221 -10.47 2.55 47.66
CA LYS A 221 -10.62 1.24 47.01
C LYS A 221 -11.48 1.34 45.75
N HIS A 222 -12.56 2.10 45.80
CA HIS A 222 -13.45 2.28 44.63
C HIS A 222 -12.76 2.93 43.47
N ARG A 223 -11.95 3.98 43.66
CA ARG A 223 -11.15 4.60 42.59
C ARG A 223 -10.12 3.67 41.98
N ARG A 224 -9.41 2.90 42.84
CA ARG A 224 -8.50 1.87 42.37
C ARG A 224 -9.21 0.78 41.56
N ALA A 225 -10.39 0.36 41.99
CA ALA A 225 -11.20 -0.61 41.28
C ALA A 225 -11.70 -0.06 39.92
N LEU A 226 -12.10 1.21 39.87
CA LEU A 226 -12.48 1.86 38.60
C LEU A 226 -11.31 1.96 37.63
N ALA A 227 -10.12 2.35 38.11
CA ALA A 227 -8.91 2.38 37.30
C ALA A 227 -8.55 0.99 36.75
N ASN A 228 -8.58 -0.03 37.61
CA ASN A 228 -8.34 -1.41 37.20
C ASN A 228 -9.41 -1.94 36.23
N LYS A 229 -10.68 -1.55 36.40
CA LYS A 229 -11.78 -1.94 35.50
C LYS A 229 -11.67 -1.29 34.11
N GLN A 230 -11.15 -0.08 34.04
CA GLN A 230 -10.92 0.60 32.74
C GLN A 230 -9.73 0.01 31.99
N GLY A 231 -8.77 -0.62 32.69
CA GLY A 231 -7.48 -1.05 32.14
C GLY A 231 -6.60 0.13 31.73
N SER A 232 -5.38 -0.14 31.29
CA SER A 232 -4.52 0.93 30.78
C SER A 232 -5.13 1.55 29.50
N PRO A 233 -5.31 2.88 29.46
CA PRO A 233 -5.81 3.55 28.25
C PRO A 233 -4.84 3.39 27.09
N ARG A 234 -3.56 3.13 27.33
CA ARG A 234 -2.51 2.91 26.32
C ARG A 234 -2.65 1.56 25.65
N GLU A 235 -3.22 0.55 26.32
CA GLU A 235 -3.45 -0.78 25.74
C GLU A 235 -4.70 -0.86 24.85
N LYS A 236 -5.56 0.15 24.90
CA LYS A 236 -6.75 0.20 24.05
C LYS A 236 -6.39 0.26 22.58
N THR A 237 -7.12 -0.49 21.76
CA THR A 237 -6.96 -0.49 20.30
C THR A 237 -7.61 0.74 19.63
N GLY A 238 -7.23 1.04 18.40
CA GLY A 238 -7.83 2.12 17.61
C GLY A 238 -7.44 3.53 18.06
N ILE A 239 -8.28 4.52 17.71
CA ILE A 239 -7.98 5.95 17.86
C ILE A 239 -7.81 6.36 19.33
N ILE A 240 -8.63 5.81 20.24
CA ILE A 240 -8.56 6.16 21.67
C ILE A 240 -7.20 5.75 22.24
N GLY A 241 -6.80 4.49 22.02
CA GLY A 241 -5.50 4.00 22.46
C GLY A 241 -4.35 4.74 21.80
N GLY A 242 -4.44 4.98 20.50
CA GLY A 242 -3.45 5.76 19.76
C GLY A 242 -3.29 7.17 20.32
N PHE A 243 -4.36 7.85 20.66
CA PHE A 243 -4.31 9.16 21.31
C PHE A 243 -3.67 9.09 22.70
N CYS A 244 -4.06 8.11 23.53
CA CYS A 244 -3.53 7.95 24.89
C CYS A 244 -2.06 7.49 24.91
N ARG A 245 -1.57 6.80 23.89
CA ARG A 245 -0.14 6.48 23.73
C ARG A 245 0.67 7.68 23.25
N CYS A 246 0.03 8.55 22.48
CA CYS A 246 0.64 9.78 21.95
C CYS A 246 0.73 10.88 23.00
N TYR A 247 -0.30 10.97 23.83
CA TYR A 247 -0.45 12.02 24.84
C TYR A 247 -0.88 11.44 26.20
N SER A 248 -0.06 11.66 27.22
CA SER A 248 -0.46 11.47 28.62
C SER A 248 -1.42 12.59 29.08
N THR A 249 -2.11 12.42 30.18
CA THR A 249 -3.01 13.47 30.72
C THR A 249 -2.29 14.79 31.03
N PRO A 250 -1.06 14.83 31.57
CA PRO A 250 -0.28 16.04 31.69
C PRO A 250 0.02 16.70 30.33
N GLN A 251 0.42 15.92 29.33
CA GLN A 251 0.72 16.46 28.00
C GLN A 251 -0.51 17.03 27.29
N VAL A 252 -1.70 16.46 27.53
CA VAL A 252 -2.96 17.03 27.05
C VAL A 252 -3.24 18.37 27.73
N ILE A 253 -2.99 18.46 29.04
CA ILE A 253 -3.17 19.69 29.79
C ILE A 253 -2.23 20.77 29.25
N ASP A 254 -0.95 20.47 29.14
CA ASP A 254 0.07 21.43 28.71
C ASP A 254 -0.13 21.89 27.27
N LYS A 255 -0.45 20.97 26.37
CA LYS A 255 -0.55 21.27 24.94
C LYS A 255 -1.91 21.90 24.54
N PHE A 256 -3.02 21.41 25.10
CA PHE A 256 -4.34 21.77 24.62
C PHE A 256 -5.21 22.48 25.65
N LEU A 257 -4.98 22.27 26.96
CA LEU A 257 -5.83 22.74 28.05
C LEU A 257 -5.10 23.65 29.03
N SER A 258 -3.94 24.23 28.67
CA SER A 258 -3.15 25.13 29.50
C SER A 258 -3.88 26.41 29.91
N HIS A 259 -4.92 26.80 29.19
CA HIS A 259 -5.82 27.90 29.54
C HIS A 259 -6.92 27.50 30.53
N ILE A 260 -7.09 26.20 30.82
CA ILE A 260 -8.10 25.64 31.72
C ILE A 260 -7.47 25.19 33.02
N TYR A 261 -6.26 24.66 32.99
CA TYR A 261 -5.55 24.16 34.13
C TYR A 261 -4.18 24.82 34.31
N ILE A 262 -3.89 25.24 35.56
CA ILE A 262 -2.59 25.81 35.92
C ILE A 262 -1.83 24.78 36.73
N PRO A 263 -0.56 24.47 36.40
CA PRO A 263 0.26 23.55 37.20
C PRO A 263 0.49 24.10 38.63
N THR A 264 0.62 23.23 39.58
CA THR A 264 1.00 23.57 40.97
C THR A 264 2.48 23.22 41.22
N MET A 265 2.98 23.46 42.44
CA MET A 265 4.33 23.02 42.81
C MET A 265 4.45 21.49 42.86
N ASP A 266 3.38 20.78 43.05
CA ASP A 266 3.31 19.34 42.93
C ASP A 266 3.08 18.94 41.45
N LYS A 267 3.99 18.17 40.87
CA LYS A 267 3.98 17.75 39.44
C LYS A 267 2.73 16.97 39.02
N ASP A 268 2.09 16.31 39.97
CA ASP A 268 0.90 15.50 39.70
C ASP A 268 -0.42 16.25 39.98
N ARG A 269 -0.38 17.60 40.12
CA ARG A 269 -1.53 18.40 40.47
C ARG A 269 -1.68 19.64 39.64
N TYR A 270 -2.92 19.94 39.29
CA TYR A 270 -3.30 21.15 38.56
C TYR A 270 -4.48 21.85 39.19
N THR A 271 -4.54 23.13 39.03
CA THR A 271 -5.63 23.98 39.51
C THR A 271 -6.57 24.32 38.35
N TYR A 272 -7.86 24.03 38.50
CA TYR A 272 -8.87 24.42 37.51
C TYR A 272 -9.10 25.95 37.61
N VAL A 273 -8.89 26.69 36.55
CA VAL A 273 -8.90 28.17 36.55
C VAL A 273 -10.23 28.77 37.01
N LYS A 274 -11.36 28.13 36.67
CA LYS A 274 -12.69 28.58 37.05
C LYS A 274 -13.13 28.04 38.42
N GLY A 275 -12.30 27.27 39.11
CA GLY A 275 -12.59 26.70 40.42
C GLY A 275 -12.24 27.64 41.55
N SER A 276 -12.89 27.48 42.70
CA SER A 276 -12.64 28.24 43.94
C SER A 276 -11.52 27.66 44.80
N THR A 277 -10.95 26.52 44.42
CA THR A 277 -9.95 25.76 45.18
C THR A 277 -8.72 25.48 44.33
N SER A 278 -7.54 25.33 44.96
CA SER A 278 -6.28 25.03 44.27
C SER A 278 -5.96 23.52 44.32
N GLY A 279 -5.18 23.05 43.34
CA GLY A 279 -4.62 21.67 43.26
C GLY A 279 -5.66 20.55 43.17
N GLY A 280 -6.89 20.87 42.80
CA GLY A 280 -7.98 19.90 42.82
C GLY A 280 -8.05 18.91 41.67
N LEU A 281 -7.27 19.07 40.59
CA LEU A 281 -7.04 18.02 39.61
C LEU A 281 -5.81 17.21 39.99
N VAL A 282 -5.95 15.91 40.10
CA VAL A 282 -4.87 14.98 40.45
C VAL A 282 -4.62 13.97 39.35
N ILE A 283 -3.35 13.78 39.03
CA ILE A 283 -2.87 12.80 38.02
C ILE A 283 -2.59 11.47 38.72
N TYR A 284 -2.96 10.39 38.06
CA TYR A 284 -2.78 9.02 38.54
C TYR A 284 -2.09 8.14 37.50
N GLN A 285 -1.42 7.07 37.99
CA GLN A 285 -0.79 6.04 37.16
C GLN A 285 0.13 6.63 36.08
N GLU A 286 1.11 7.43 36.50
CA GLU A 286 2.14 8.00 35.61
C GLU A 286 1.56 8.79 34.40
N GLY A 287 0.42 9.43 34.61
CA GLY A 287 -0.23 10.25 33.59
C GLY A 287 -1.28 9.52 32.75
N ASP A 288 -1.66 8.30 33.10
CA ASP A 288 -2.71 7.57 32.38
C ASP A 288 -4.10 8.13 32.67
N PHE A 289 -4.32 8.63 33.88
CA PHE A 289 -5.61 9.14 34.32
C PHE A 289 -5.48 10.46 35.05
N ALA A 290 -6.52 11.25 34.96
CA ALA A 290 -6.75 12.45 35.76
C ALA A 290 -8.11 12.36 36.46
N TYR A 291 -8.20 12.93 37.67
CA TYR A 291 -9.43 13.01 38.45
C TYR A 291 -9.57 14.41 39.06
N SER A 292 -10.71 15.07 38.85
CA SER A 292 -10.98 16.40 39.39
C SER A 292 -11.89 16.37 40.58
N TYR A 293 -11.45 17.03 41.64
CA TYR A 293 -12.20 17.27 42.85
C TYR A 293 -12.98 18.61 42.80
N HIS A 294 -12.78 19.42 41.76
CA HIS A 294 -13.50 20.68 41.59
C HIS A 294 -14.94 20.42 41.19
N SER A 295 -15.89 20.88 41.97
CA SER A 295 -17.33 20.65 41.74
C SER A 295 -17.85 21.31 40.44
N THR A 296 -17.22 22.38 39.99
CA THR A 296 -17.57 23.13 38.75
C THR A 296 -16.80 22.67 37.53
N ASP A 297 -15.88 21.74 37.68
CA ASP A 297 -15.13 21.17 36.55
C ASP A 297 -16.01 20.18 35.76
N PRO A 298 -16.10 20.26 34.45
CA PRO A 298 -16.86 19.29 33.63
C PRO A 298 -16.55 17.82 33.90
N MET A 299 -15.32 17.53 34.35
CA MET A 299 -14.89 16.16 34.69
C MET A 299 -15.01 15.87 36.20
N SER A 300 -15.68 16.68 36.99
CA SER A 300 -15.81 16.51 38.42
C SER A 300 -16.31 15.11 38.82
N GLY A 301 -15.55 14.43 39.65
CA GLY A 301 -15.90 13.09 40.12
C GLY A 301 -15.71 11.96 39.12
N LEU A 302 -15.15 12.23 37.93
CA LEU A 302 -14.85 11.25 36.91
C LEU A 302 -13.33 10.95 36.84
N LEU A 303 -13.01 9.69 36.69
CA LEU A 303 -11.65 9.25 36.37
C LEU A 303 -11.49 9.21 34.85
N CYS A 304 -10.79 10.19 34.30
CA CYS A 304 -10.65 10.40 32.85
C CYS A 304 -9.25 10.07 32.37
N ASN A 305 -9.14 9.35 31.26
CA ASN A 305 -7.91 9.25 30.49
C ASN A 305 -7.67 10.52 29.65
N ALA A 306 -6.56 10.59 28.92
CA ALA A 306 -6.19 11.73 28.09
C ALA A 306 -7.24 12.08 27.02
N PHE A 307 -7.87 11.07 26.42
CA PHE A 307 -8.90 11.24 25.40
C PHE A 307 -10.19 11.84 26.01
N ASP A 308 -10.66 11.29 27.12
CA ASP A 308 -11.88 11.78 27.79
C ASP A 308 -11.67 13.15 28.44
N LEU A 309 -10.49 13.42 28.98
CA LEU A 309 -10.13 14.75 29.50
C LEU A 309 -10.25 15.82 28.39
N MET A 310 -9.65 15.55 27.23
CA MET A 310 -9.75 16.46 26.08
C MET A 310 -11.20 16.58 25.59
N ARG A 311 -11.93 15.46 25.49
CA ARG A 311 -13.32 15.41 25.03
C ARG A 311 -14.23 16.30 25.86
N LEU A 312 -14.18 16.14 27.18
CA LEU A 312 -15.09 16.86 28.09
C LEU A 312 -14.85 18.38 28.08
N HIS A 313 -13.61 18.82 28.00
CA HIS A 313 -13.29 20.25 28.02
C HIS A 313 -13.44 20.94 26.67
N SER A 314 -13.08 20.29 25.60
CA SER A 314 -13.13 20.92 24.27
C SER A 314 -14.46 20.73 23.55
N PHE A 315 -15.15 19.61 23.80
CA PHE A 315 -16.34 19.22 23.04
C PHE A 315 -17.56 18.93 23.93
N GLY A 316 -17.43 18.94 25.26
CA GLY A 316 -18.53 18.61 26.19
C GLY A 316 -19.77 19.48 26.05
N HIS A 317 -19.60 20.73 25.61
CA HIS A 317 -20.71 21.63 25.33
C HIS A 317 -21.64 21.14 24.22
N LEU A 318 -21.18 20.24 23.34
CA LEU A 318 -22.02 19.66 22.27
C LEU A 318 -23.05 18.67 22.80
N ASP A 319 -22.89 18.21 24.04
CA ASP A 319 -23.79 17.24 24.66
C ASP A 319 -24.95 17.90 25.45
N GLU A 320 -25.02 19.23 25.46
CA GLU A 320 -26.11 19.97 26.14
C GLU A 320 -27.49 19.58 25.56
N GLY A 321 -28.40 19.20 26.48
CA GLY A 321 -29.75 18.76 26.09
C GLY A 321 -29.90 17.31 25.67
N ILE A 322 -28.82 16.53 25.67
CA ILE A 322 -28.85 15.08 25.40
C ILE A 322 -29.25 14.35 26.69
N PRO A 323 -30.10 13.31 26.64
CA PRO A 323 -30.45 12.49 27.78
C PRO A 323 -29.21 11.88 28.46
N GLU A 324 -29.17 11.93 29.80
CA GLU A 324 -28.06 11.45 30.62
C GLU A 324 -27.77 9.94 30.47
N ASP A 325 -28.72 9.17 30.00
CA ASP A 325 -28.62 7.72 29.78
C ASP A 325 -28.07 7.39 28.38
N THR A 326 -27.73 8.40 27.56
CA THR A 326 -27.17 8.19 26.20
C THR A 326 -25.78 7.57 26.31
N PRO A 327 -25.52 6.42 25.63
CA PRO A 327 -24.20 5.81 25.61
C PRO A 327 -23.13 6.78 25.09
N THR A 328 -21.97 6.83 25.72
CA THR A 328 -20.87 7.76 25.40
C THR A 328 -20.49 7.75 23.91
N ILE A 329 -20.49 6.59 23.28
CA ILE A 329 -20.15 6.42 21.86
C ILE A 329 -21.13 7.16 20.92
N ASN A 330 -22.34 7.44 21.37
CA ASN A 330 -23.38 8.13 20.61
C ASN A 330 -23.36 9.65 20.83
N LEU A 331 -22.64 10.14 21.83
CA LEU A 331 -22.56 11.54 22.16
C LEU A 331 -21.90 12.37 21.04
N PRO A 332 -22.39 13.58 20.74
CA PRO A 332 -21.75 14.50 19.81
C PRO A 332 -20.31 14.84 20.18
N SER A 333 -20.03 15.06 21.49
CA SER A 333 -18.68 15.29 22.00
C SER A 333 -17.71 14.16 21.67
N TYR A 334 -18.17 12.91 21.76
CA TYR A 334 -17.36 11.74 21.45
C TYR A 334 -16.99 11.69 19.97
N LYS A 335 -17.97 11.96 19.09
CA LYS A 335 -17.74 12.00 17.64
C LYS A 335 -16.76 13.10 17.24
N ALA A 336 -16.93 14.30 17.83
CA ALA A 336 -16.04 15.43 17.61
C ALA A 336 -14.60 15.14 18.09
N MET A 337 -14.45 14.48 19.23
CA MET A 337 -13.14 14.08 19.75
C MET A 337 -12.47 13.00 18.91
N ILE A 338 -13.22 12.03 18.40
CA ILE A 338 -12.72 11.04 17.43
C ILE A 338 -12.21 11.75 16.18
N ASP A 339 -12.97 12.72 15.64
CA ASP A 339 -12.57 13.48 14.45
C ASP A 339 -11.31 14.34 14.71
N PHE A 340 -11.20 14.94 15.88
CA PHE A 340 -10.01 15.65 16.31
C PHE A 340 -8.78 14.74 16.38
N ALA A 341 -8.88 13.64 17.12
CA ALA A 341 -7.78 12.70 17.32
C ALA A 341 -7.33 12.05 16.00
N ARG A 342 -8.29 11.78 15.08
CA ARG A 342 -8.01 11.22 13.75
C ARG A 342 -7.21 12.17 12.88
N ASN A 343 -7.41 13.48 12.99
CA ASN A 343 -6.73 14.48 12.19
C ASN A 343 -5.38 14.91 12.80
N ASP A 344 -5.10 14.52 14.03
CA ASP A 344 -3.81 14.81 14.67
C ASP A 344 -2.69 13.98 14.03
N ASN A 345 -1.64 14.67 13.55
CA ASN A 345 -0.53 14.07 12.83
C ASN A 345 0.31 13.12 13.69
N GLN A 346 0.45 13.44 14.98
CA GLN A 346 1.20 12.57 15.92
C GLN A 346 0.46 11.26 16.17
N VAL A 347 -0.86 11.32 16.30
CA VAL A 347 -1.71 10.13 16.48
C VAL A 347 -1.66 9.24 15.24
N LYS A 348 -1.75 9.83 14.03
CA LYS A 348 -1.60 9.08 12.76
C LYS A 348 -0.26 8.37 12.69
N LEU A 349 0.81 9.08 12.97
CA LEU A 349 2.16 8.55 12.94
C LEU A 349 2.37 7.42 13.96
N THR A 350 1.90 7.60 15.19
CA THR A 350 2.01 6.59 16.26
C THR A 350 1.30 5.30 15.89
N ILE A 351 0.05 5.38 15.44
CA ILE A 351 -0.73 4.22 14.99
C ILE A 351 -0.05 3.54 13.79
N GLY A 352 0.48 4.33 12.85
CA GLY A 352 1.19 3.82 11.68
C GLY A 352 2.45 3.05 12.04
N LYS A 353 3.29 3.62 12.90
CA LYS A 353 4.52 2.98 13.40
C LYS A 353 4.22 1.66 14.13
N GLU A 354 3.21 1.62 14.95
CA GLU A 354 2.79 0.41 15.68
C GLU A 354 2.36 -0.73 14.74
N ARG A 355 1.56 -0.40 13.73
CA ARG A 355 1.11 -1.37 12.72
C ARG A 355 2.29 -1.91 11.92
N LEU A 356 3.22 -1.04 11.52
CA LEU A 356 4.41 -1.45 10.78
C LEU A 356 5.31 -2.35 11.64
N LEU A 357 5.48 -2.04 12.92
CA LEU A 357 6.26 -2.87 13.84
C LEU A 357 5.62 -4.26 14.00
N GLN A 358 4.31 -4.33 14.17
CA GLN A 358 3.57 -5.58 14.25
C GLN A 358 3.74 -6.40 12.97
N ALA A 359 3.66 -5.76 11.80
CA ALA A 359 3.88 -6.41 10.53
C ALA A 359 5.31 -6.95 10.38
N LYS A 360 6.32 -6.20 10.80
CA LYS A 360 7.72 -6.69 10.83
C LYS A 360 7.88 -7.95 11.69
N MET A 361 7.16 -8.05 12.80
CA MET A 361 7.16 -9.26 13.63
C MET A 361 6.47 -10.44 12.94
N ASP A 362 5.38 -10.19 12.24
CA ASP A 362 4.57 -11.22 11.59
C ASP A 362 5.17 -11.73 10.26
N PHE A 363 5.97 -10.90 9.58
CA PHE A 363 6.71 -11.24 8.36
C PHE A 363 8.21 -11.49 8.66
N LYS A 364 8.57 -11.95 9.86
CA LYS A 364 9.94 -12.39 10.14
C LYS A 364 10.34 -13.42 9.09
N VAL A 365 11.02 -12.95 8.07
CA VAL A 365 11.97 -13.76 7.31
C VAL A 365 13.10 -13.99 8.31
N GLU A 366 13.39 -15.24 8.67
CA GLU A 366 14.53 -15.59 9.49
C GLU A 366 15.76 -14.93 8.85
N GLU A 367 16.29 -13.90 9.48
CA GLU A 367 17.63 -13.42 9.21
C GLU A 367 18.56 -14.55 9.67
N GLU A 368 18.92 -15.44 8.76
CA GLU A 368 20.13 -16.22 8.91
C GLU A 368 21.26 -15.18 8.99
N LEU A 369 21.86 -15.11 10.14
CA LEU A 369 23.09 -14.38 10.40
C LEU A 369 24.14 -14.85 9.39
N ASP A 370 24.35 -14.06 8.33
CA ASP A 370 25.55 -14.14 7.50
C ASP A 370 26.74 -13.67 8.37
N ASP A 371 27.18 -14.54 9.27
CA ASP A 371 28.47 -14.45 9.90
C ASP A 371 29.34 -15.61 9.37
N HIS A 372 29.77 -15.49 8.13
CA HIS A 372 30.97 -16.15 7.63
C HIS A 372 31.68 -15.15 6.73
N GLY A 373 32.75 -14.60 7.37
CA GLY A 373 33.78 -13.84 6.67
C GLY A 373 34.39 -14.65 5.53
N ASP A 374 34.72 -13.94 4.45
CA ASP A 374 35.59 -14.39 3.38
C ASP A 374 36.89 -14.91 3.97
N GLU A 375 37.07 -16.21 4.02
CA GLU A 375 38.38 -16.86 4.06
C GLU A 375 38.49 -17.77 2.82
N ASP A 376 39.34 -17.31 1.92
CA ASP A 376 39.91 -18.12 0.84
C ASP A 376 40.43 -19.46 1.36
N PHE A 377 39.91 -20.56 0.89
CA PHE A 377 40.60 -21.84 0.93
C PHE A 377 40.59 -22.45 -0.48
N TYR A 378 41.69 -22.21 -1.19
CA TYR A 378 42.19 -23.14 -2.18
C TYR A 378 42.78 -24.35 -1.44
N ASP A 379 42.26 -25.54 -1.68
CA ASP A 379 43.11 -26.69 -1.76
C ASP A 379 42.58 -27.80 -2.70
N LYS A 380 43.54 -28.49 -3.24
CA LYS A 380 43.65 -29.36 -4.36
C LYS A 380 43.03 -30.73 -4.17
N GLU A 381 42.79 -31.36 -5.35
CA GLU A 381 42.86 -32.81 -5.66
C GLU A 381 41.70 -33.70 -5.25
N GLY A 382 40.96 -34.11 -6.21
CA GLY A 382 41.09 -35.44 -6.87
C GLY A 382 40.09 -36.45 -6.37
N GLU A 383 39.37 -36.97 -7.33
CA GLU A 383 38.81 -38.33 -7.44
C GLU A 383 37.32 -38.49 -7.48
N PHE A 384 36.93 -38.89 -8.67
CA PHE A 384 35.60 -39.44 -9.00
C PHE A 384 35.35 -40.71 -8.20
N HIS A 385 34.20 -40.81 -7.55
CA HIS A 385 33.52 -42.07 -7.33
C HIS A 385 32.01 -41.95 -7.58
N ASN A 386 31.61 -42.64 -8.64
CA ASN A 386 30.24 -43.07 -8.87
C ASN A 386 29.77 -43.94 -7.69
N ASN A 387 28.59 -43.64 -7.17
CA ASN A 387 27.75 -44.73 -6.64
C ASN A 387 26.27 -44.43 -6.95
N GLU A 388 25.72 -45.46 -7.52
CA GLU A 388 24.35 -45.66 -7.95
C GLU A 388 23.35 -45.71 -6.78
N GLU A 389 22.13 -45.30 -7.09
CA GLU A 389 20.84 -45.85 -6.66
C GLU A 389 20.50 -45.95 -5.16
N THR A 390 19.56 -45.13 -4.74
CA THR A 390 18.46 -45.66 -3.92
C THR A 390 17.15 -44.92 -4.21
N ARG A 391 16.28 -45.59 -4.93
CA ARG A 391 14.86 -45.35 -5.06
C ARG A 391 14.20 -45.52 -3.69
N TYR A 392 13.45 -44.55 -3.20
CA TYR A 392 12.38 -44.81 -2.24
C TYR A 392 11.03 -44.49 -2.87
N SER A 393 10.30 -45.61 -3.10
CA SER A 393 8.87 -45.63 -3.39
C SER A 393 8.07 -45.25 -2.14
N TYR A 394 7.14 -44.34 -2.24
CA TYR A 394 6.09 -44.18 -1.24
C TYR A 394 4.83 -44.88 -1.72
N ASP A 395 4.50 -45.96 -0.99
CA ASP A 395 3.24 -46.69 -1.07
C ASP A 395 2.12 -45.89 -0.41
N ASN A 396 1.04 -45.73 -1.17
CA ASN A 396 -0.27 -45.31 -0.68
C ASN A 396 -0.90 -46.45 0.15
N LYS A 397 -1.26 -46.18 1.39
CA LYS A 397 -2.34 -46.89 2.08
C LYS A 397 -3.32 -45.89 2.67
N ALA A 398 -4.50 -45.90 2.08
CA ALA A 398 -5.70 -45.27 2.59
C ALA A 398 -6.24 -46.12 3.78
N GLU A 399 -6.55 -45.44 4.88
CA GLU A 399 -7.51 -45.95 5.87
C GLU A 399 -8.74 -45.07 5.89
N GLU A 400 -9.83 -45.65 5.45
CA GLU A 400 -11.19 -45.10 5.56
C GLU A 400 -11.69 -45.25 7.00
N THR A 401 -12.25 -44.18 7.56
CA THR A 401 -13.31 -44.31 8.57
C THR A 401 -14.41 -43.29 8.30
N PRO A 402 -15.68 -43.65 8.48
CA PRO A 402 -16.82 -42.92 7.94
C PRO A 402 -17.41 -41.94 8.95
N TYR A 403 -17.72 -40.73 8.52
CA TYR A 403 -18.67 -39.87 9.27
C TYR A 403 -19.69 -39.23 8.33
N ASN A 404 -20.92 -39.35 8.80
CA ASN A 404 -22.22 -39.04 8.24
C ASN A 404 -22.31 -37.67 7.56
N LYS A 405 -23.00 -37.71 6.44
CA LYS A 405 -23.64 -36.57 5.78
C LYS A 405 -24.88 -36.15 6.60
N GLU A 406 -24.97 -34.85 6.92
CA GLU A 406 -26.23 -34.15 6.99
C GLU A 406 -26.10 -32.91 6.14
N GLU A 407 -26.87 -32.89 5.09
CA GLU A 407 -27.10 -31.78 4.20
C GLU A 407 -27.95 -30.72 4.92
N ILE A 408 -27.49 -29.45 4.96
CA ILE A 408 -28.34 -28.29 5.17
C ILE A 408 -28.15 -27.35 4.00
N ASN A 409 -29.17 -27.33 3.17
CA ASN A 409 -29.37 -26.43 2.04
C ASN A 409 -30.03 -25.14 2.53
N PRO A 410 -29.53 -23.93 2.26
CA PRO A 410 -30.27 -22.72 2.50
C PRO A 410 -30.67 -22.05 1.19
N TYR A 411 -31.76 -22.50 0.61
CA TYR A 411 -32.56 -21.67 -0.30
C TYR A 411 -33.99 -21.61 0.26
N ASN A 412 -34.39 -20.42 0.60
CA ASN A 412 -35.69 -19.78 0.52
C ASN A 412 -35.95 -18.81 1.68
N ASN A 413 -35.86 -17.55 1.39
CA ASN A 413 -36.92 -16.62 1.70
C ASN A 413 -36.76 -15.34 0.84
N LYS A 414 -37.51 -15.33 -0.23
CA LYS A 414 -38.03 -14.09 -0.84
C LYS A 414 -39.30 -13.78 -0.10
N GLU A 415 -39.44 -12.59 0.43
CA GLU A 415 -40.66 -11.78 0.33
C GLU A 415 -40.60 -10.53 1.23
N ALA A 416 -41.07 -9.45 0.65
CA ALA A 416 -41.46 -8.16 1.21
C ALA A 416 -40.29 -7.24 1.60
N ILE A 417 -40.07 -6.08 1.02
CA ILE A 417 -41.05 -4.98 0.80
C ILE A 417 -40.53 -4.07 -0.34
N ALA A 418 -41.36 -3.92 -1.35
CA ALA A 418 -41.38 -2.79 -2.26
C ALA A 418 -42.28 -1.70 -1.67
N MET A 419 -41.88 -0.46 -1.82
CA MET A 419 -42.54 0.84 -1.76
C MET A 419 -41.52 1.86 -1.19
N ASP A 420 -41.19 2.94 -1.76
CA ASP A 420 -41.91 3.83 -2.62
C ASP A 420 -40.93 4.71 -3.45
N LYS A 421 -41.17 4.79 -4.70
CA LYS A 421 -40.65 5.84 -5.58
C LYS A 421 -41.73 6.89 -5.71
N LYS A 422 -41.46 8.10 -5.37
CA LYS A 422 -41.91 9.33 -6.05
C LYS A 422 -41.77 10.53 -5.12
N VAL A 423 -41.10 11.53 -5.59
CA VAL A 423 -41.60 12.88 -5.76
C VAL A 423 -40.45 13.91 -5.84
N ARG A 424 -40.31 14.36 -7.02
CA ARG A 424 -40.21 15.71 -7.61
C ARG A 424 -38.92 16.52 -7.42
N ARG A 425 -38.28 16.70 -8.57
CA ARG A 425 -37.55 17.93 -8.94
C ARG A 425 -38.45 19.15 -8.73
N ASN A 426 -37.90 20.22 -8.22
CA ASN A 426 -38.15 21.55 -8.74
C ASN A 426 -36.95 22.44 -8.46
N ASP A 427 -36.59 23.14 -9.51
CA ASP A 427 -35.62 24.20 -9.66
C ASP A 427 -35.80 25.33 -8.63
N LEU A 428 -34.69 25.95 -8.26
CA LEU A 428 -34.58 27.40 -8.25
C LEU A 428 -33.09 27.81 -8.18
N LYS A 429 -32.71 28.55 -9.20
CA LYS A 429 -31.50 29.38 -9.30
C LYS A 429 -31.60 30.53 -8.29
N GLU A 430 -30.51 30.97 -7.71
CA GLU A 430 -29.83 32.25 -7.93
C GLU A 430 -28.91 32.66 -6.78
N ASN A 431 -27.70 33.04 -7.16
CA ASN A 431 -26.86 34.16 -6.70
C ASN A 431 -26.59 34.37 -5.20
N GLY A 432 -25.33 34.27 -4.84
CA GLY A 432 -24.79 34.82 -3.59
C GLY A 432 -23.27 34.71 -3.52
N LYS A 433 -22.58 35.65 -4.16
CA LYS A 433 -21.16 35.92 -3.93
C LYS A 433 -20.92 36.30 -2.47
N VAL A 434 -20.09 35.60 -1.74
CA VAL A 434 -19.52 36.07 -0.47
C VAL A 434 -18.07 36.45 -0.72
N LYS A 435 -17.80 37.74 -0.50
CA LYS A 435 -16.47 38.35 -0.49
C LYS A 435 -15.69 37.91 0.72
N VAL A 436 -14.48 37.42 0.49
CA VAL A 436 -13.46 37.23 1.52
C VAL A 436 -12.87 38.63 1.82
N PHE A 437 -13.00 39.07 3.06
CA PHE A 437 -12.21 40.20 3.59
C PHE A 437 -10.95 39.60 4.20
N VAL A 438 -9.82 39.98 3.63
CA VAL A 438 -8.50 39.88 4.25
C VAL A 438 -8.27 41.17 4.97
N ASP A 439 -8.11 41.13 6.28
CA ASP A 439 -7.65 42.31 7.03
C ASP A 439 -6.27 41.99 7.62
N ASN A 440 -5.30 42.70 7.01
CA ASN A 440 -3.94 42.83 7.51
C ASN A 440 -3.92 43.98 8.51
N GLN A 441 -3.50 43.73 9.75
CA GLN A 441 -2.74 44.75 10.50
C GLN A 441 -1.99 44.09 11.68
N MET A 442 -0.68 44.13 11.57
CA MET A 442 0.27 44.03 12.70
C MET A 442 0.23 45.31 13.57
N PRO A 443 0.73 45.26 14.81
CA PRO A 443 1.84 46.14 15.09
C PRO A 443 3.09 45.52 15.70
N ASN A 444 4.22 46.04 15.25
CA ASN A 444 5.58 45.87 15.74
C ASN A 444 5.76 46.31 17.20
N LYS A 445 6.69 45.63 17.88
CA LYS A 445 7.73 46.14 18.81
C LYS A 445 8.25 44.94 19.62
N ASP A 446 9.50 44.65 19.91
CA ASP A 446 10.75 45.41 19.96
C ASP A 446 11.94 44.44 19.74
N ILE A 447 12.94 44.99 19.09
CA ILE A 447 14.25 44.40 18.83
C ILE A 447 15.09 44.46 20.11
N VAL A 448 15.77 43.40 20.50
CA VAL A 448 16.95 43.45 21.37
C VAL A 448 18.10 42.74 20.69
N ASP A 449 19.10 43.49 20.29
CA ASP A 449 20.40 43.04 19.76
C ASP A 449 21.23 42.27 20.78
N LEU A 450 21.94 41.21 20.33
CA LEU A 450 23.24 40.79 20.83
C LEU A 450 24.02 39.98 19.78
N PRO A 451 25.39 39.84 19.81
CA PRO A 451 26.26 40.39 18.80
C PRO A 451 26.90 39.37 17.83
N GLU A 452 27.37 39.94 16.71
CA GLU A 452 28.15 39.30 15.65
C GLU A 452 29.45 38.66 16.15
N ASN A 453 29.74 37.43 15.67
CA ASN A 453 31.04 37.15 15.05
C ASN A 453 31.00 35.75 14.37
N ASN A 454 30.99 35.72 13.08
CA ASN A 454 31.92 35.07 12.17
C ASN A 454 31.33 34.91 10.77
N LYS A 455 31.70 35.88 9.92
CA LYS A 455 31.56 35.74 8.45
C LYS A 455 32.52 34.68 7.95
N LYS A 456 32.02 33.69 7.22
CA LYS A 456 32.70 33.12 6.05
C LYS A 456 31.70 32.62 5.02
N VAL A 457 31.67 33.35 3.92
CA VAL A 457 31.48 32.97 2.51
C VAL A 457 30.26 32.10 2.14
N VAL A 458 29.29 32.84 1.62
CA VAL A 458 28.16 32.31 0.84
C VAL A 458 28.66 31.93 -0.55
N ASN A 459 28.48 30.65 -0.93
CA ASN A 459 28.32 30.32 -2.34
C ASN A 459 26.92 29.72 -2.51
N LYS A 460 26.15 30.40 -3.37
CA LYS A 460 24.82 30.01 -3.80
C LYS A 460 24.85 28.65 -4.53
N ASN A 461 24.18 27.68 -3.99
CA ASN A 461 23.46 26.70 -4.77
C ASN A 461 22.19 26.38 -3.97
N ILE A 462 21.07 26.65 -4.59
CA ILE A 462 19.73 26.24 -4.12
C ILE A 462 19.72 24.71 -4.24
N GLY A 463 20.23 24.03 -3.22
CA GLY A 463 20.05 22.63 -2.98
C GLY A 463 18.93 22.48 -1.96
N GLU A 464 17.97 21.70 -2.30
CA GLU A 464 16.91 21.20 -1.43
C GLU A 464 17.46 20.95 -0.02
N ILE A 465 16.87 21.60 0.96
CA ILE A 465 17.07 21.26 2.37
C ILE A 465 16.43 19.89 2.54
N VAL A 466 17.21 18.86 2.39
CA VAL A 466 16.86 17.52 2.88
C VAL A 466 16.87 17.65 4.41
N LEU A 467 15.73 18.02 4.97
CA LEU A 467 15.42 17.73 6.36
C LEU A 467 15.58 16.21 6.49
N SER A 468 16.44 15.75 7.36
CA SER A 468 16.51 14.35 7.75
C SER A 468 15.16 13.99 8.36
N GLU A 469 14.24 13.56 7.52
CA GLU A 469 12.92 13.12 7.95
C GLU A 469 13.11 11.88 8.81
N GLU A 470 12.59 11.91 10.05
CA GLU A 470 12.48 10.70 10.85
C GLU A 470 11.80 9.60 10.04
N PRO A 471 12.30 8.37 10.07
CA PRO A 471 11.69 7.26 9.34
C PRO A 471 10.19 7.17 9.70
N ASN A 472 9.34 7.09 8.68
CA ASN A 472 7.88 6.96 8.74
C ASN A 472 7.04 8.26 8.94
N GLN A 473 7.61 9.45 8.85
CA GLN A 473 6.81 10.69 8.85
C GLN A 473 5.76 10.73 7.71
N TRP A 474 6.02 10.07 6.57
CA TRP A 474 5.09 10.01 5.44
C TRP A 474 3.70 9.44 5.81
N MET A 475 3.59 8.63 6.89
CA MET A 475 2.32 8.05 7.32
C MET A 475 1.29 9.10 7.76
N GLN A 476 1.73 10.29 8.15
CA GLN A 476 0.83 11.41 8.47
C GLN A 476 0.00 11.89 7.25
N HIS A 477 0.49 11.63 6.02
CA HIS A 477 -0.18 12.00 4.78
C HIS A 477 -1.23 10.98 4.34
N LEU A 478 -1.28 9.80 4.97
CA LEU A 478 -2.30 8.80 4.65
C LEU A 478 -3.70 9.28 5.07
N GLU A 479 -4.63 9.22 4.13
CA GLU A 479 -6.04 9.50 4.40
C GLU A 479 -6.65 8.40 5.25
N VAL A 480 -7.42 8.80 6.28
CA VAL A 480 -8.16 7.87 7.16
C VAL A 480 -9.67 8.07 7.05
N ASP A 481 -10.43 7.03 7.35
CA ASP A 481 -11.89 7.06 7.42
C ASP A 481 -12.39 7.54 8.79
N LYS A 482 -13.72 7.53 9.02
CA LYS A 482 -14.34 7.95 10.29
C LYS A 482 -13.97 7.08 11.50
N LEU A 483 -13.44 5.89 11.28
CA LEU A 483 -12.99 4.97 12.33
C LEU A 483 -11.47 5.02 12.53
N GLY A 484 -10.77 5.92 11.84
CA GLY A 484 -9.31 6.03 11.86
C GLY A 484 -8.58 4.92 11.11
N GLN A 485 -9.28 4.19 10.23
CA GLN A 485 -8.65 3.22 9.35
C GLN A 485 -8.19 3.90 8.06
N TYR A 486 -7.10 3.43 7.47
CA TYR A 486 -6.63 3.96 6.20
C TYR A 486 -7.67 3.69 5.11
N LYS A 487 -8.02 4.73 4.37
CA LYS A 487 -8.95 4.60 3.26
C LYS A 487 -8.32 3.78 2.13
N SER A 488 -9.10 2.92 1.49
CA SER A 488 -8.72 2.25 0.25
C SER A 488 -8.75 3.23 -0.91
N THR A 489 -7.74 4.13 -1.01
CA THR A 489 -7.55 5.05 -2.14
C THR A 489 -6.29 4.68 -2.90
N ILE A 490 -6.23 4.99 -4.19
CA ILE A 490 -5.02 4.76 -5.00
C ILE A 490 -3.87 5.61 -4.45
N GLU A 491 -4.17 6.82 -3.98
CA GLU A 491 -3.19 7.73 -3.37
C GLU A 491 -2.53 7.11 -2.14
N ASN A 492 -3.32 6.60 -1.18
CA ASN A 492 -2.75 5.92 -0.02
C ASN A 492 -1.88 4.72 -0.40
N ILE A 493 -2.33 3.94 -1.38
CA ILE A 493 -1.58 2.76 -1.84
C ILE A 493 -0.26 3.18 -2.50
N SER A 494 -0.28 4.20 -3.36
CA SER A 494 0.93 4.73 -3.98
C SER A 494 1.92 5.26 -2.95
N LEU A 495 1.43 6.03 -1.96
CA LEU A 495 2.26 6.52 -0.84
C LEU A 495 2.90 5.36 -0.03
N ILE A 496 2.14 4.28 0.21
CA ILE A 496 2.64 3.09 0.90
C ILE A 496 3.76 2.45 0.07
N LEU A 497 3.52 2.17 -1.22
CA LEU A 497 4.48 1.52 -2.10
C LEU A 497 5.78 2.34 -2.29
N GLU A 498 5.67 3.67 -2.26
CA GLU A 498 6.79 4.59 -2.44
C GLU A 498 7.62 4.81 -1.17
N ASN A 499 7.05 4.60 0.01
CA ASN A 499 7.68 5.02 1.26
C ASN A 499 7.86 3.91 2.30
N ASP A 500 7.10 2.82 2.26
CA ASP A 500 7.29 1.68 3.16
C ASP A 500 8.67 1.06 2.94
N GLU A 501 9.50 1.00 3.97
CA GLU A 501 10.88 0.47 3.93
C GLU A 501 10.98 -0.96 3.34
N ASN A 502 9.91 -1.74 3.49
CA ASN A 502 9.84 -3.09 2.95
C ASN A 502 9.52 -3.13 1.45
N LEU A 503 8.98 -2.04 0.88
CA LEU A 503 8.50 -1.96 -0.51
C LEU A 503 9.24 -0.90 -1.34
N LYS A 504 9.68 0.19 -0.71
CA LYS A 504 10.29 1.36 -1.34
C LYS A 504 11.44 1.00 -2.28
N GLY A 505 11.29 1.37 -3.56
CA GLY A 505 12.33 1.19 -4.57
C GLY A 505 12.61 -0.26 -4.98
N LYS A 506 11.83 -1.23 -4.44
CA LYS A 506 12.06 -2.65 -4.71
C LYS A 506 11.21 -3.19 -5.86
N ILE A 507 10.27 -2.43 -6.37
CA ILE A 507 9.38 -2.79 -7.47
C ILE A 507 9.57 -1.78 -8.60
N ALA A 508 9.85 -2.26 -9.80
CA ALA A 508 10.15 -1.41 -10.94
C ALA A 508 9.67 -2.05 -12.26
N LEU A 509 9.29 -1.24 -13.23
CA LEU A 509 8.98 -1.68 -14.59
C LEU A 509 10.25 -1.78 -15.42
N ASN A 510 10.50 -2.94 -16.01
CA ASN A 510 11.52 -3.08 -17.05
C ASN A 510 10.94 -2.61 -18.40
N GLU A 511 11.41 -1.45 -18.91
CA GLU A 511 10.94 -0.87 -20.18
C GLU A 511 11.26 -1.73 -21.41
N PHE A 512 12.27 -2.59 -21.31
CA PHE A 512 12.67 -3.44 -22.42
C PHE A 512 11.74 -4.64 -22.57
N SER A 513 11.45 -5.33 -21.46
CA SER A 513 10.56 -6.51 -21.46
C SER A 513 9.09 -6.16 -21.20
N HIS A 514 8.79 -4.95 -20.79
CA HIS A 514 7.46 -4.51 -20.32
C HIS A 514 6.91 -5.38 -19.18
N ARG A 515 7.82 -5.86 -18.29
CA ARG A 515 7.48 -6.69 -17.14
C ARG A 515 7.87 -6.01 -15.84
N THR A 516 7.05 -6.23 -14.80
CA THR A 516 7.37 -5.82 -13.44
C THR A 516 8.52 -6.66 -12.89
N MET A 517 9.48 -6.03 -12.24
CA MET A 517 10.67 -6.66 -11.66
C MET A 517 10.81 -6.35 -10.18
N ILE A 518 11.34 -7.31 -9.44
CA ILE A 518 11.70 -7.19 -8.03
C ILE A 518 13.18 -6.83 -7.96
N LYS A 519 13.50 -5.65 -7.40
CA LYS A 519 14.87 -5.11 -7.31
C LYS A 519 15.49 -5.23 -5.91
N GLY A 520 14.76 -5.76 -4.93
CA GLY A 520 15.24 -5.94 -3.56
C GLY A 520 14.43 -6.97 -2.80
N ASN A 521 14.90 -7.37 -1.62
CA ASN A 521 14.17 -8.30 -0.78
C ASN A 521 12.81 -7.72 -0.36
N LEU A 522 11.74 -8.44 -0.65
CA LEU A 522 10.39 -8.14 -0.17
C LEU A 522 10.07 -9.01 1.05
N PRO A 523 9.05 -8.67 1.86
CA PRO A 523 8.67 -9.47 3.03
C PRO A 523 8.35 -10.94 2.74
N TRP A 524 7.98 -11.24 1.50
CA TRP A 524 7.60 -12.58 1.05
C TRP A 524 8.53 -13.16 -0.01
N HIS A 525 9.55 -12.41 -0.46
CA HIS A 525 10.43 -12.81 -1.55
C HIS A 525 11.86 -12.40 -1.28
N ARG A 526 12.79 -13.38 -1.26
CA ARG A 526 14.22 -13.11 -1.25
C ARG A 526 14.74 -13.03 -2.67
N LEU A 527 15.47 -11.98 -2.99
CA LEU A 527 16.03 -11.76 -4.31
C LEU A 527 17.09 -12.81 -4.62
N LEU A 528 16.87 -13.58 -5.70
CA LEU A 528 17.77 -14.62 -6.18
C LEU A 528 18.89 -14.02 -7.05
N ASN A 529 18.52 -13.10 -7.94
CA ASN A 529 19.48 -12.42 -8.81
C ASN A 529 19.71 -10.97 -8.35
N LYS A 530 20.77 -10.77 -7.56
CA LYS A 530 21.12 -9.45 -6.99
C LYS A 530 21.47 -8.39 -8.05
N LYS A 531 21.88 -8.79 -9.26
CA LYS A 531 22.30 -7.85 -10.33
C LYS A 531 21.13 -7.39 -11.19
N GLU A 532 20.25 -8.30 -11.58
CA GLU A 532 19.18 -8.03 -12.55
C GLU A 532 17.82 -7.85 -11.90
N GLY A 533 17.63 -8.43 -10.72
CA GLY A 533 16.33 -8.57 -10.08
C GLY A 533 15.60 -9.84 -10.54
N ASP A 534 14.52 -10.15 -9.88
CA ASP A 534 13.67 -11.29 -10.19
C ASP A 534 12.39 -10.82 -10.89
N GLN A 535 11.82 -11.66 -11.74
CA GLN A 535 10.56 -11.35 -12.39
C GLN A 535 9.40 -11.46 -11.39
N TRP A 536 8.52 -10.46 -11.38
CA TRP A 536 7.26 -10.46 -10.65
C TRP A 536 6.31 -11.55 -11.20
N LYS A 537 5.67 -12.31 -10.29
CA LYS A 537 4.76 -13.43 -10.58
C LYS A 537 3.37 -13.16 -10.03
N ASP A 538 2.37 -13.91 -10.48
CA ASP A 538 0.99 -13.85 -9.96
C ASP A 538 0.91 -14.10 -8.43
N SER A 539 1.86 -14.91 -7.90
CA SER A 539 2.00 -15.11 -6.46
C SER A 539 2.41 -13.84 -5.72
N ASP A 540 3.19 -12.97 -6.35
CA ASP A 540 3.64 -11.70 -5.76
C ASP A 540 2.49 -10.70 -5.67
N ASP A 541 1.56 -10.70 -6.65
CA ASP A 541 0.31 -9.93 -6.56
C ASP A 541 -0.52 -10.32 -5.33
N SER A 542 -0.62 -11.62 -5.07
CA SER A 542 -1.36 -12.15 -3.92
C SER A 542 -0.66 -11.81 -2.61
N SER A 543 0.65 -11.92 -2.57
CA SER A 543 1.48 -11.60 -1.41
C SER A 543 1.50 -10.11 -1.09
N LEU A 544 1.56 -9.26 -2.12
CA LEU A 544 1.43 -7.80 -1.95
C LEU A 544 0.07 -7.43 -1.36
N ARG A 545 -1.02 -8.02 -1.87
CA ARG A 545 -2.36 -7.81 -1.32
C ARG A 545 -2.44 -8.24 0.14
N HIS A 546 -1.91 -9.42 0.46
CA HIS A 546 -1.86 -9.91 1.84
C HIS A 546 -1.07 -8.98 2.75
N TYR A 547 0.10 -8.51 2.31
CA TYR A 547 0.91 -7.55 3.06
C TYR A 547 0.15 -6.25 3.34
N ILE A 548 -0.42 -5.63 2.30
CA ILE A 548 -1.15 -4.36 2.42
C ILE A 548 -2.41 -4.53 3.29
N GLU A 549 -3.12 -5.64 3.16
CA GLU A 549 -4.27 -5.95 4.01
C GLU A 549 -3.86 -6.11 5.47
N LYS A 550 -2.82 -6.89 5.74
CA LYS A 550 -2.37 -7.18 7.11
C LYS A 550 -1.83 -5.94 7.82
N VAL A 551 -0.97 -5.14 7.13
CA VAL A 551 -0.30 -3.97 7.71
C VAL A 551 -1.22 -2.75 7.76
N TYR A 552 -1.90 -2.45 6.66
CA TYR A 552 -2.62 -1.20 6.46
C TYR A 552 -4.15 -1.35 6.50
N ARG A 553 -4.67 -2.59 6.57
CA ARG A 553 -6.11 -2.90 6.55
C ARG A 553 -6.81 -2.41 5.28
N ILE A 554 -6.09 -2.33 4.17
CA ILE A 554 -6.63 -1.97 2.86
C ILE A 554 -6.89 -3.24 2.07
N THR A 555 -8.16 -3.50 1.68
CA THR A 555 -8.63 -4.76 1.11
C THR A 555 -9.05 -4.69 -0.36
N SER A 556 -8.85 -3.56 -1.06
CA SER A 556 -9.30 -3.37 -2.44
C SER A 556 -8.27 -3.86 -3.47
N PRO A 557 -8.42 -5.08 -4.05
CA PRO A 557 -7.46 -5.64 -5.00
C PRO A 557 -7.25 -4.77 -6.24
N MET A 558 -8.32 -4.17 -6.76
CA MET A 558 -8.25 -3.32 -7.96
C MET A 558 -7.43 -2.07 -7.72
N LYS A 559 -7.62 -1.39 -6.57
CA LYS A 559 -6.87 -0.18 -6.24
C LYS A 559 -5.41 -0.47 -5.88
N ILE A 560 -5.15 -1.64 -5.26
CA ILE A 560 -3.78 -2.09 -4.99
C ILE A 560 -3.05 -2.28 -6.32
N ASN A 561 -3.68 -2.93 -7.28
CA ASN A 561 -3.12 -3.11 -8.61
C ASN A 561 -2.92 -1.78 -9.36
N ASP A 562 -3.90 -0.86 -9.29
CA ASP A 562 -3.76 0.46 -9.90
C ASP A 562 -2.61 1.28 -9.26
N GLY A 563 -2.44 1.21 -7.94
CA GLY A 563 -1.32 1.83 -7.23
C GLY A 563 0.03 1.20 -7.60
N LEU A 564 0.08 -0.13 -7.74
CA LEU A 564 1.28 -0.86 -8.19
C LEU A 564 1.70 -0.38 -9.59
N LEU A 565 0.77 -0.34 -10.56
CA LEU A 565 1.03 0.13 -11.91
C LEU A 565 1.59 1.57 -11.96
N ILE A 566 1.09 2.44 -11.08
CA ILE A 566 1.59 3.83 -11.00
C ILE A 566 3.02 3.86 -10.47
N VAL A 567 3.32 3.09 -9.44
CA VAL A 567 4.64 3.12 -8.79
C VAL A 567 5.70 2.42 -9.63
N GLU A 568 5.39 1.29 -10.26
CA GLU A 568 6.33 0.62 -11.17
C GLU A 568 6.67 1.49 -12.39
N GLU A 569 5.71 2.24 -12.93
CA GLU A 569 5.95 3.19 -14.03
C GLU A 569 6.86 4.36 -13.59
N LYS A 570 6.72 4.84 -12.34
CA LYS A 570 7.65 5.84 -11.77
C LYS A 570 9.07 5.29 -11.61
N ASN A 571 9.20 4.03 -11.25
CA ASN A 571 10.47 3.37 -10.98
C ASN A 571 11.01 2.61 -12.20
N LYS A 572 10.54 2.93 -13.40
CA LYS A 572 10.94 2.23 -14.61
C LYS A 572 12.45 2.38 -14.89
N PHE A 573 13.00 1.34 -15.50
CA PHE A 573 14.40 1.28 -15.87
C PHE A 573 14.56 0.51 -17.19
N HIS A 574 15.67 0.71 -17.88
CA HIS A 574 15.96 0.02 -19.14
C HIS A 574 17.31 -0.69 -19.05
N PRO A 575 17.36 -2.02 -18.85
CA PRO A 575 18.58 -2.71 -18.48
C PRO A 575 19.69 -2.58 -19.53
N ILE A 576 19.34 -2.56 -20.83
CA ILE A 576 20.35 -2.46 -21.90
C ILE A 576 20.84 -1.01 -22.02
N ARG A 577 20.01 0.02 -21.81
CA ARG A 577 20.49 1.41 -21.75
C ARG A 577 21.42 1.63 -20.57
N ASP A 578 21.05 1.08 -19.40
CA ASP A 578 21.88 1.16 -18.20
C ASP A 578 23.24 0.45 -18.43
N TYR A 579 23.22 -0.71 -19.12
CA TYR A 579 24.42 -1.40 -19.54
C TYR A 579 25.30 -0.52 -20.44
N PHE A 580 24.76 0.04 -21.53
CA PHE A 580 25.51 0.92 -22.41
C PHE A 580 26.08 2.16 -21.71
N ASN A 581 25.28 2.78 -20.84
CA ASN A 581 25.70 3.96 -20.08
C ASN A 581 26.84 3.64 -19.07
N SER A 582 27.00 2.39 -18.69
CA SER A 582 28.12 1.94 -17.82
C SER A 582 29.40 1.66 -18.57
N LEU A 583 29.39 1.58 -19.90
CA LEU A 583 30.55 1.24 -20.71
C LEU A 583 31.43 2.47 -20.98
N VAL A 584 32.74 2.24 -20.95
CA VAL A 584 33.74 3.24 -21.34
C VAL A 584 34.66 2.60 -22.36
N TRP A 585 34.75 3.20 -23.56
CA TRP A 585 35.60 2.70 -24.62
C TRP A 585 37.08 3.04 -24.37
N ASP A 586 37.96 2.06 -24.55
CA ASP A 586 39.42 2.18 -24.38
C ASP A 586 40.15 2.80 -25.58
N GLY A 587 39.44 3.18 -26.65
CA GLY A 587 39.98 3.75 -27.86
C GLY A 587 40.50 2.74 -28.89
N VAL A 588 40.43 1.43 -28.57
CA VAL A 588 40.94 0.38 -29.51
C VAL A 588 39.80 -0.11 -30.40
N LYS A 589 40.01 -0.05 -31.74
CA LYS A 589 39.03 -0.46 -32.73
C LYS A 589 38.91 -1.99 -32.81
N ARG A 590 37.75 -2.54 -32.57
CA ARG A 590 37.44 -3.98 -32.58
C ARG A 590 36.19 -4.31 -33.37
N VAL A 591 35.24 -3.40 -33.50
CA VAL A 591 33.94 -3.62 -34.15
C VAL A 591 34.11 -4.17 -35.57
N ASP A 592 34.92 -3.53 -36.41
CA ASP A 592 35.12 -3.92 -37.81
C ASP A 592 35.74 -5.31 -37.99
N ASN A 593 36.53 -5.71 -37.00
CA ASN A 593 37.32 -6.93 -37.07
C ASN A 593 36.66 -8.12 -36.35
N LEU A 594 35.51 -7.93 -35.70
CA LEU A 594 34.88 -8.94 -34.84
C LEU A 594 34.80 -10.32 -35.53
N PHE A 595 34.12 -10.42 -36.66
CA PHE A 595 33.95 -11.71 -37.34
C PHE A 595 35.22 -12.14 -38.10
N ILE A 596 36.11 -11.20 -38.45
CA ILE A 596 37.41 -11.49 -39.09
C ILE A 596 38.32 -12.18 -38.08
N ASP A 597 38.40 -11.64 -36.86
CA ASP A 597 39.34 -12.13 -35.87
C ASP A 597 38.86 -13.41 -35.20
N TYR A 598 37.54 -13.50 -34.88
CA TYR A 598 36.99 -14.61 -34.10
C TYR A 598 36.36 -15.72 -34.92
N LEU A 599 35.88 -15.46 -36.13
CA LEU A 599 35.25 -16.46 -36.99
C LEU A 599 35.98 -16.71 -38.30
N GLY A 600 37.12 -16.04 -38.54
CA GLY A 600 37.91 -16.21 -39.72
C GLY A 600 37.24 -15.70 -41.01
N ALA A 601 36.39 -14.69 -40.90
CA ALA A 601 35.85 -14.02 -42.08
C ALA A 601 36.98 -13.33 -42.89
N SER A 602 36.85 -13.27 -44.22
CA SER A 602 37.81 -12.58 -45.05
C SER A 602 37.89 -11.09 -44.74
N ASP A 603 39.07 -10.54 -44.71
CA ASP A 603 39.34 -9.12 -44.45
C ASP A 603 38.99 -8.29 -45.68
N THR A 604 37.73 -7.89 -45.80
CA THR A 604 37.22 -7.07 -46.89
C THR A 604 36.49 -5.83 -46.36
N LYS A 605 36.46 -4.75 -47.17
CA LYS A 605 35.69 -3.55 -46.80
C LYS A 605 34.23 -3.88 -46.54
N TYR A 606 33.64 -4.81 -47.31
CA TYR A 606 32.27 -5.28 -47.13
C TYR A 606 32.07 -5.91 -45.76
N ASN A 607 32.87 -6.93 -45.39
CA ASN A 607 32.70 -7.62 -44.09
C ASN A 607 32.88 -6.68 -42.91
N ARG A 608 33.85 -5.77 -42.97
CA ARG A 608 34.02 -4.73 -41.91
C ARG A 608 32.79 -3.85 -41.77
N MET A 609 32.26 -3.36 -42.92
CA MET A 609 31.13 -2.43 -42.90
C MET A 609 29.81 -3.10 -42.49
N VAL A 610 29.50 -4.31 -42.97
CA VAL A 610 28.25 -4.99 -42.55
C VAL A 610 28.30 -5.36 -41.06
N THR A 611 29.46 -5.73 -40.52
CA THR A 611 29.68 -5.97 -39.11
C THR A 611 29.42 -4.69 -38.29
N ARG A 612 30.07 -3.59 -38.69
CA ARG A 612 29.87 -2.28 -38.04
C ARG A 612 28.40 -1.86 -38.04
N LYS A 613 27.74 -1.88 -39.20
CA LYS A 613 26.35 -1.48 -39.36
C LYS A 613 25.41 -2.34 -38.52
N ALA A 614 25.62 -3.65 -38.43
CA ALA A 614 24.81 -4.55 -37.63
C ALA A 614 24.94 -4.27 -36.12
N LEU A 615 26.15 -4.04 -35.62
CA LEU A 615 26.38 -3.73 -34.21
C LEU A 615 25.88 -2.32 -33.86
N VAL A 616 26.15 -1.31 -34.66
CA VAL A 616 25.62 0.05 -34.48
C VAL A 616 24.09 0.06 -34.54
N ALA A 617 23.47 -0.78 -35.37
CA ALA A 617 22.01 -0.93 -35.39
C ALA A 617 21.46 -1.54 -34.08
N GLY A 618 22.22 -2.46 -33.49
CA GLY A 618 21.90 -3.00 -32.16
C GLY A 618 21.82 -1.89 -31.10
N VAL A 619 22.80 -0.98 -31.10
CA VAL A 619 22.79 0.21 -30.21
C VAL A 619 21.64 1.16 -30.59
N ALA A 620 21.52 1.51 -31.85
CA ALA A 620 20.56 2.47 -32.38
C ALA A 620 19.11 2.07 -32.02
N ARG A 621 18.76 0.79 -32.09
CA ARG A 621 17.42 0.29 -31.74
C ARG A 621 17.10 0.35 -30.26
N ILE A 622 18.09 0.35 -29.38
CA ILE A 622 17.90 0.53 -27.93
C ILE A 622 17.64 2.00 -27.58
N PHE A 623 18.40 2.93 -28.19
CA PHE A 623 18.25 4.37 -27.87
C PHE A 623 17.18 5.06 -28.74
N ASN A 624 16.90 4.55 -29.94
CA ASN A 624 15.83 5.01 -30.81
C ASN A 624 14.97 3.83 -31.29
N PRO A 625 14.07 3.30 -30.40
CA PRO A 625 13.25 2.15 -30.73
C PRO A 625 12.43 2.36 -32.00
N GLY A 626 12.39 1.33 -32.86
CA GLY A 626 11.71 1.39 -34.14
C GLY A 626 12.49 2.12 -35.24
N VAL A 627 13.75 2.52 -35.01
CA VAL A 627 14.62 3.02 -36.10
C VAL A 627 14.70 2.01 -37.22
N LYS A 628 14.68 2.50 -38.46
CA LYS A 628 14.66 1.62 -39.62
C LYS A 628 15.99 0.90 -39.80
N PHE A 629 15.97 -0.42 -39.70
CA PHE A 629 17.04 -1.32 -40.02
C PHE A 629 16.45 -2.63 -40.57
N ASP A 630 16.45 -2.78 -41.87
CA ASP A 630 15.76 -3.86 -42.60
C ASP A 630 16.70 -5.03 -42.92
N TYR A 631 17.92 -5.02 -42.40
CA TYR A 631 18.96 -5.95 -42.73
C TYR A 631 19.18 -7.00 -41.68
N MET A 632 19.64 -8.17 -42.08
CA MET A 632 20.07 -9.27 -41.26
C MET A 632 21.45 -9.76 -41.70
N LEU A 633 22.44 -9.66 -40.85
CA LEU A 633 23.75 -10.24 -41.11
C LEU A 633 23.65 -11.76 -40.95
N VAL A 634 24.13 -12.52 -41.97
CA VAL A 634 24.05 -13.99 -42.00
C VAL A 634 25.43 -14.57 -41.99
N LEU A 635 25.76 -15.31 -40.91
CA LEU A 635 27.02 -16.03 -40.79
C LEU A 635 26.93 -17.37 -41.51
N VAL A 636 27.70 -17.52 -42.61
CA VAL A 636 27.66 -18.69 -43.48
C VAL A 636 28.94 -19.48 -43.32
N GLY A 637 28.85 -20.78 -42.98
CA GLY A 637 30.05 -21.62 -42.81
C GLY A 637 29.78 -22.90 -42.06
N LYS A 638 30.74 -23.80 -41.99
CA LYS A 638 30.64 -25.13 -41.43
C LYS A 638 30.17 -25.08 -39.96
N GLN A 639 29.60 -26.18 -39.47
CA GLN A 639 29.27 -26.37 -38.08
C GLN A 639 30.52 -26.33 -37.19
N GLY A 640 30.41 -25.84 -35.95
CA GLY A 640 31.51 -25.79 -34.98
C GLY A 640 32.51 -24.64 -35.15
N VAL A 641 32.23 -23.62 -36.00
CA VAL A 641 33.03 -22.41 -36.09
C VAL A 641 32.80 -21.41 -34.96
N GLY A 642 31.70 -21.55 -34.22
CA GLY A 642 31.35 -20.65 -33.10
C GLY A 642 30.32 -19.55 -33.45
N LYS A 643 29.57 -19.72 -34.58
CA LYS A 643 28.60 -18.73 -35.06
C LYS A 643 27.59 -18.31 -33.98
N SER A 644 26.85 -19.29 -33.43
CA SER A 644 25.85 -19.01 -32.39
C SER A 644 26.48 -18.56 -31.05
N HIS A 645 27.66 -19.08 -30.73
CA HIS A 645 28.37 -18.71 -29.51
C HIS A 645 28.78 -17.22 -29.47
N ILE A 646 29.31 -16.70 -30.56
CA ILE A 646 29.64 -15.26 -30.60
C ILE A 646 28.39 -14.38 -30.52
N LEU A 647 27.28 -14.80 -31.13
CA LEU A 647 25.99 -14.10 -31.02
C LEU A 647 25.44 -14.13 -29.61
N SER A 648 25.58 -15.27 -28.90
CA SER A 648 25.18 -15.36 -27.49
C SER A 648 26.05 -14.47 -26.59
N LEU A 649 27.33 -14.39 -26.82
CA LEU A 649 28.20 -13.45 -26.10
C LEU A 649 27.84 -12.00 -26.36
N LEU A 650 27.49 -11.63 -27.60
CA LEU A 650 27.05 -10.29 -27.95
C LEU A 650 25.71 -9.94 -27.28
N GLY A 651 24.76 -10.86 -27.30
CA GLY A 651 23.43 -10.63 -26.74
C GLY A 651 23.36 -10.78 -25.23
N GLN A 652 24.36 -11.43 -24.62
CA GLN A 652 24.39 -11.71 -23.16
C GLN A 652 23.07 -12.33 -22.69
N ASN A 653 22.45 -11.79 -21.63
CA ASN A 653 21.17 -12.24 -21.12
C ASN A 653 19.96 -11.88 -22.01
N TRP A 654 20.17 -11.06 -23.02
CA TRP A 654 19.15 -10.63 -23.98
C TRP A 654 19.34 -11.28 -25.36
N TYR A 655 20.05 -12.40 -25.41
CA TYR A 655 20.17 -13.24 -26.59
C TYR A 655 19.02 -14.25 -26.65
N SER A 656 18.52 -14.50 -27.86
CA SER A 656 17.54 -15.55 -28.13
C SER A 656 17.87 -16.29 -29.42
N ASP A 657 17.94 -17.64 -29.32
CA ASP A 657 17.99 -18.59 -30.41
C ASP A 657 16.67 -19.38 -30.59
N SER A 658 15.68 -19.08 -29.73
CA SER A 658 14.41 -19.80 -29.67
C SER A 658 13.38 -19.28 -30.69
N PHE A 659 13.78 -18.42 -31.59
CA PHE A 659 12.88 -17.81 -32.57
C PHE A 659 12.54 -18.80 -33.70
N ASN A 660 11.30 -19.31 -33.68
CA ASN A 660 10.88 -20.40 -34.54
C ASN A 660 9.73 -20.05 -35.52
N THR A 661 9.08 -18.89 -35.35
CA THR A 661 7.96 -18.47 -36.21
C THR A 661 8.00 -16.98 -36.52
N VAL A 662 7.63 -16.62 -37.76
CA VAL A 662 7.48 -15.21 -38.19
C VAL A 662 6.00 -14.82 -38.33
N GLN A 663 5.08 -15.72 -38.00
CA GLN A 663 3.63 -15.54 -38.18
C GLN A 663 2.88 -15.64 -36.86
N GLY A 664 1.75 -14.92 -36.80
CA GLY A 664 0.88 -14.98 -35.63
C GLY A 664 1.33 -14.08 -34.46
N LYS A 665 0.60 -14.14 -33.35
CA LYS A 665 0.87 -13.39 -32.13
C LYS A 665 2.13 -13.89 -31.42
N GLU A 666 2.38 -15.18 -31.47
CA GLU A 666 3.54 -15.85 -30.87
C GLU A 666 4.88 -15.29 -31.40
N ALA A 667 4.93 -14.95 -32.70
CA ALA A 667 6.11 -14.33 -33.28
C ALA A 667 6.52 -13.02 -32.60
N TYR A 668 5.54 -12.26 -32.10
CA TYR A 668 5.79 -10.99 -31.42
C TYR A 668 6.10 -11.19 -29.94
N GLU A 669 5.51 -12.19 -29.31
CA GLU A 669 5.80 -12.55 -27.92
C GLU A 669 7.23 -13.06 -27.76
N GLN A 670 7.77 -13.76 -28.77
CA GLN A 670 9.17 -14.23 -28.80
C GLN A 670 10.20 -13.08 -28.96
N LEU A 671 9.79 -11.89 -29.37
CA LEU A 671 10.66 -10.72 -29.44
C LEU A 671 10.81 -9.99 -28.08
N GLN A 672 9.93 -10.29 -27.13
CA GLN A 672 10.04 -9.69 -25.79
C GLN A 672 11.26 -10.26 -25.06
N ASP A 673 11.98 -9.44 -24.33
CA ASP A 673 13.23 -9.78 -23.64
C ASP A 673 14.42 -10.18 -24.57
N ALA A 674 14.28 -10.06 -25.89
CA ALA A 674 15.32 -10.41 -26.84
C ALA A 674 15.86 -9.17 -27.57
N TRP A 675 17.15 -8.94 -27.46
CA TRP A 675 17.86 -7.87 -28.16
C TRP A 675 18.61 -8.39 -29.37
N ILE A 676 19.42 -9.43 -29.22
CA ILE A 676 20.11 -10.14 -30.32
C ILE A 676 19.36 -11.43 -30.57
N ILE A 677 18.71 -11.52 -31.73
CA ILE A 677 17.91 -12.69 -32.12
C ILE A 677 18.62 -13.45 -33.21
N GLU A 678 18.92 -14.70 -32.95
CA GLU A 678 19.45 -15.62 -33.94
C GLU A 678 18.30 -16.35 -34.65
N MET A 679 18.31 -16.27 -35.97
CA MET A 679 17.51 -17.11 -36.86
C MET A 679 18.42 -18.21 -37.41
N ALA A 680 18.40 -19.37 -36.74
CA ALA A 680 19.17 -20.54 -37.09
C ALA A 680 18.52 -21.27 -38.32
N GLU A 681 19.34 -21.95 -39.12
CA GLU A 681 18.90 -22.81 -40.21
C GLU A 681 17.90 -22.17 -41.17
N LEU A 682 18.23 -21.00 -41.72
CA LEU A 682 17.43 -20.27 -42.70
C LEU A 682 17.01 -21.11 -43.93
N THR A 683 17.64 -22.22 -44.14
CA THR A 683 17.43 -23.18 -45.27
C THR A 683 16.21 -24.06 -45.09
N ALA A 684 15.73 -24.31 -43.88
CA ALA A 684 14.52 -25.11 -43.61
C ALA A 684 13.21 -24.42 -44.07
N ALA A 685 13.28 -23.09 -44.30
CA ALA A 685 12.12 -22.30 -44.68
C ALA A 685 11.73 -22.51 -46.16
N LYS A 686 10.48 -22.86 -46.42
CA LYS A 686 9.92 -22.87 -47.81
C LYS A 686 9.95 -21.44 -48.38
N LYS A 687 9.90 -21.31 -49.71
CA LYS A 687 9.91 -20.00 -50.43
C LYS A 687 8.91 -18.99 -49.87
N ALA A 688 7.71 -19.43 -49.47
CA ALA A 688 6.68 -18.59 -48.84
C ALA A 688 7.09 -18.10 -47.47
N GLU A 689 7.90 -18.86 -46.72
CA GLU A 689 8.43 -18.51 -45.39
C GLU A 689 9.53 -17.48 -45.51
N THR A 690 10.39 -17.57 -46.58
CA THR A 690 11.43 -16.58 -46.85
C THR A 690 10.83 -15.18 -47.12
N GLU A 691 9.72 -15.08 -47.83
CA GLU A 691 8.98 -13.84 -48.04
C GLU A 691 8.42 -13.29 -46.72
N ALA A 692 7.87 -14.17 -45.86
CA ALA A 692 7.38 -13.80 -44.55
C ALA A 692 8.52 -13.29 -43.66
N VAL A 693 9.72 -13.92 -43.67
CA VAL A 693 10.92 -13.44 -42.95
C VAL A 693 11.33 -12.07 -43.47
N LYS A 694 11.42 -11.84 -44.79
CA LYS A 694 11.74 -10.54 -45.36
C LYS A 694 10.76 -9.43 -44.91
N HIS A 695 9.48 -9.74 -44.88
CA HIS A 695 8.47 -8.82 -44.37
C HIS A 695 8.62 -8.60 -42.86
N PHE A 696 8.86 -9.66 -42.09
CA PHE A 696 8.98 -9.61 -40.63
C PHE A 696 10.16 -8.75 -40.19
N ILE A 697 11.37 -8.95 -40.72
CA ILE A 697 12.57 -8.17 -40.34
C ILE A 697 12.45 -6.68 -40.73
N SER A 698 11.63 -6.35 -41.71
CA SER A 698 11.44 -4.97 -42.19
C SER A 698 10.49 -4.13 -41.32
N LYS A 699 9.81 -4.73 -40.38
CA LYS A 699 8.91 -4.01 -39.46
C LYS A 699 9.66 -3.11 -38.48
N ARG A 700 9.10 -1.93 -38.23
CA ARG A 700 9.62 -0.95 -37.28
C ARG A 700 8.95 -1.07 -35.91
N GLU A 701 7.71 -1.51 -35.92
CA GLU A 701 6.90 -1.69 -34.73
C GLU A 701 6.01 -2.92 -34.86
N ASP A 702 5.68 -3.53 -33.75
CA ASP A 702 4.73 -4.61 -33.65
C ASP A 702 3.49 -4.12 -32.91
N ILE A 703 2.29 -4.47 -33.39
CA ILE A 703 1.04 -3.99 -32.86
C ILE A 703 0.22 -5.21 -32.42
N TYR A 704 0.10 -5.41 -31.13
CA TYR A 704 -0.70 -6.51 -30.59
C TYR A 704 -1.20 -6.18 -29.17
N ARG A 705 -2.09 -7.02 -28.66
CA ARG A 705 -2.57 -6.94 -27.28
C ARG A 705 -1.84 -7.97 -26.43
N VAL A 706 -1.14 -7.51 -25.41
CA VAL A 706 -0.49 -8.38 -24.41
C VAL A 706 -1.56 -9.27 -23.75
N ALA A 707 -1.21 -10.48 -23.37
CA ALA A 707 -2.10 -11.37 -22.63
C ALA A 707 -2.68 -10.63 -21.42
N TYR A 708 -4.00 -10.74 -21.23
CA TYR A 708 -4.78 -10.03 -20.19
C TYR A 708 -4.80 -8.49 -20.29
N GLY A 709 -4.09 -7.87 -21.21
CA GLY A 709 -4.11 -6.44 -21.44
C GLY A 709 -5.47 -5.95 -21.95
N LYS A 710 -5.93 -4.81 -21.48
CA LYS A 710 -7.22 -4.19 -21.92
C LYS A 710 -7.12 -3.50 -23.29
N ARG A 711 -5.92 -3.07 -23.70
CA ARG A 711 -5.69 -2.25 -24.90
C ARG A 711 -4.68 -2.88 -25.83
N VAL A 712 -4.81 -2.59 -27.13
CA VAL A 712 -3.79 -2.86 -28.14
C VAL A 712 -2.68 -1.83 -27.97
N THR A 713 -1.44 -2.27 -27.91
CA THR A 713 -0.27 -1.41 -27.70
C THR A 713 0.70 -1.55 -28.87
N LYS A 714 1.41 -0.49 -29.19
CA LYS A 714 2.49 -0.46 -30.16
C LYS A 714 3.81 -0.70 -29.45
N PHE A 715 4.56 -1.63 -29.97
CA PHE A 715 5.89 -1.98 -29.46
C PHE A 715 6.94 -1.67 -30.53
N PRO A 716 7.59 -0.49 -30.47
CA PRO A 716 8.69 -0.18 -31.36
C PRO A 716 9.82 -1.18 -31.16
N ARG A 717 10.35 -1.75 -32.29
CA ARG A 717 11.37 -2.80 -32.21
C ARG A 717 12.67 -2.32 -31.63
N GLN A 718 13.19 -3.06 -30.67
CA GLN A 718 14.47 -2.85 -30.02
C GLN A 718 15.49 -3.95 -30.34
N CYS A 719 15.07 -5.01 -31.04
CA CYS A 719 15.90 -6.14 -31.38
C CYS A 719 16.54 -6.01 -32.76
N VAL A 720 17.66 -6.69 -32.99
CA VAL A 720 18.29 -6.92 -34.29
C VAL A 720 18.37 -8.40 -34.56
N PHE A 721 18.27 -8.77 -35.85
CA PHE A 721 18.28 -10.16 -36.29
C PHE A 721 19.63 -10.52 -36.90
N PHE A 722 20.15 -11.67 -36.51
CA PHE A 722 21.28 -12.32 -37.12
C PHE A 722 20.86 -13.69 -37.65
N GLY A 723 21.40 -14.09 -38.80
CA GLY A 723 21.18 -15.41 -39.37
C GLY A 723 22.40 -16.30 -39.19
N THR A 724 22.18 -17.59 -39.01
CA THR A 724 23.25 -18.59 -39.09
C THR A 724 22.85 -19.71 -40.04
N THR A 725 23.77 -20.18 -40.87
CA THR A 725 23.55 -21.30 -41.78
C THR A 725 24.83 -22.07 -42.07
N ASN A 726 24.70 -23.35 -42.38
CA ASN A 726 25.80 -24.19 -42.89
C ASN A 726 25.80 -24.32 -44.42
N GLU A 727 24.67 -23.95 -45.06
CA GLU A 727 24.51 -24.09 -46.50
C GLU A 727 24.94 -22.80 -47.21
N MET A 728 25.61 -23.02 -48.37
CA MET A 728 26.12 -21.91 -49.20
C MET A 728 24.98 -21.23 -49.95
N ASP A 729 23.98 -21.97 -50.42
CA ASP A 729 22.88 -21.52 -51.28
C ASP A 729 21.58 -21.40 -50.45
N PHE A 730 21.61 -20.60 -49.41
CA PHE A 730 20.48 -20.45 -48.48
C PHE A 730 19.40 -19.46 -48.96
N LEU A 731 19.67 -18.63 -49.97
CA LEU A 731 18.72 -17.66 -50.55
C LEU A 731 17.93 -18.32 -51.68
N LYS A 732 16.72 -18.75 -51.39
CA LYS A 732 15.82 -19.48 -52.32
C LYS A 732 15.07 -18.57 -53.33
N ASP A 733 15.10 -17.25 -53.14
CA ASP A 733 14.39 -16.32 -53.99
C ASP A 733 15.38 -15.35 -54.66
N LYS A 734 15.18 -15.08 -55.96
CA LYS A 734 16.01 -14.14 -56.71
C LYS A 734 15.66 -12.68 -56.45
N THR A 735 14.56 -12.38 -55.72
CA THR A 735 14.08 -11.04 -55.46
C THR A 735 14.14 -10.69 -53.97
N GLY A 736 14.45 -9.44 -53.64
CA GLY A 736 14.40 -8.94 -52.26
C GLY A 736 15.52 -9.41 -51.34
N ASN A 737 16.56 -10.05 -51.85
CA ASN A 737 17.71 -10.56 -51.10
C ASN A 737 18.58 -9.46 -50.49
N ARG A 738 18.40 -8.20 -50.88
CA ARG A 738 19.13 -7.04 -50.35
C ARG A 738 19.11 -6.92 -48.82
N ARG A 739 18.15 -7.60 -48.15
CA ARG A 739 18.03 -7.60 -46.69
C ARG A 739 19.03 -8.50 -46.00
N PHE A 740 19.60 -9.45 -46.72
CA PHE A 740 20.54 -10.41 -46.14
C PHE A 740 21.97 -10.00 -46.47
N TRP A 741 22.82 -9.90 -45.46
CA TRP A 741 24.23 -9.62 -45.58
C TRP A 741 25.07 -10.87 -45.28
N PRO A 742 25.36 -11.73 -46.26
CA PRO A 742 26.17 -12.94 -46.06
C PRO A 742 27.60 -12.60 -45.68
N VAL A 743 28.09 -13.21 -44.63
CA VAL A 743 29.50 -13.17 -44.21
C VAL A 743 30.00 -14.61 -44.07
N MET A 744 30.92 -14.96 -44.98
CA MET A 744 31.56 -16.27 -45.00
C MET A 744 32.55 -16.38 -43.83
N VAL A 745 32.43 -17.46 -43.06
CA VAL A 745 33.31 -17.75 -41.90
C VAL A 745 34.02 -19.09 -42.06
N ASP A 746 35.30 -19.14 -41.69
CA ASP A 746 36.16 -20.31 -41.83
C ASP A 746 37.02 -20.52 -40.60
N LYS A 747 36.88 -21.68 -39.95
CA LYS A 747 37.65 -22.05 -38.76
C LYS A 747 39.18 -21.98 -38.99
N ASN A 748 39.63 -22.25 -40.21
CA ASN A 748 41.07 -22.26 -40.51
C ASN A 748 41.70 -20.85 -40.57
N SER A 749 40.87 -19.82 -40.66
CA SER A 749 41.29 -18.43 -40.78
C SER A 749 41.08 -17.60 -39.48
N VAL A 750 40.70 -18.27 -38.40
CA VAL A 750 40.50 -17.64 -37.08
C VAL A 750 41.82 -17.12 -36.54
N LYS A 751 41.82 -15.88 -36.03
CA LYS A 751 43.01 -15.19 -35.47
C LYS A 751 43.00 -15.16 -33.97
N LYS A 752 41.86 -15.11 -33.31
CA LYS A 752 41.67 -15.02 -31.86
C LYS A 752 40.78 -16.17 -31.37
N ASP A 753 41.11 -16.71 -30.22
CA ASP A 753 40.30 -17.75 -29.59
C ASP A 753 39.02 -17.17 -29.02
N LEU A 754 37.88 -17.72 -29.46
CA LEU A 754 36.54 -17.33 -28.98
C LEU A 754 36.19 -17.89 -27.59
N TRP A 755 36.93 -18.92 -27.14
CA TRP A 755 36.61 -19.67 -25.91
C TRP A 755 37.46 -19.23 -24.71
N ARG A 756 38.25 -18.17 -24.86
CA ARG A 756 39.06 -17.63 -23.78
C ARG A 756 38.24 -16.98 -22.68
N GLU A 757 38.71 -16.96 -21.46
CA GLU A 757 38.00 -16.47 -20.26
C GLU A 757 37.74 -14.95 -20.35
N ASP A 758 38.66 -14.16 -20.89
CA ASP A 758 38.57 -12.70 -20.96
C ASP A 758 37.71 -12.18 -22.15
N ILE A 759 37.09 -13.06 -22.93
CA ILE A 759 36.27 -12.68 -24.11
C ILE A 759 35.12 -11.72 -23.71
N LYS A 760 34.53 -11.89 -22.54
CA LYS A 760 33.45 -11.01 -22.07
C LYS A 760 33.91 -9.56 -21.94
N ALA A 761 35.10 -9.32 -21.45
CA ALA A 761 35.64 -7.97 -21.32
C ALA A 761 35.85 -7.34 -22.71
N GLU A 762 36.31 -8.12 -23.70
CA GLU A 762 36.46 -7.64 -25.08
C GLU A 762 35.09 -7.37 -25.72
N ILE A 763 34.06 -8.18 -25.47
CA ILE A 763 32.69 -7.92 -25.92
C ILE A 763 32.16 -6.59 -25.36
N HIS A 764 32.44 -6.29 -24.08
CA HIS A 764 32.07 -4.99 -23.49
C HIS A 764 32.75 -3.83 -24.24
N GLN A 765 34.01 -3.96 -24.62
CA GLN A 765 34.74 -2.96 -25.40
C GLN A 765 34.24 -2.83 -26.85
N ILE A 766 33.81 -3.94 -27.47
CA ILE A 766 33.15 -3.91 -28.77
C ILE A 766 31.84 -3.12 -28.72
N TRP A 767 31.04 -3.33 -27.71
CA TRP A 767 29.80 -2.57 -27.51
C TRP A 767 30.06 -1.11 -27.14
N ALA A 768 31.11 -0.83 -26.36
CA ALA A 768 31.52 0.55 -26.06
C ALA A 768 31.95 1.29 -27.33
N GLU A 769 32.73 0.64 -28.23
CA GLU A 769 33.07 1.20 -29.52
C GLU A 769 31.83 1.41 -30.43
N ALA A 770 30.89 0.44 -30.45
CA ALA A 770 29.66 0.54 -31.23
C ALA A 770 28.78 1.69 -30.74
N MET A 771 28.74 1.92 -29.44
CA MET A 771 28.02 3.05 -28.82
C MET A 771 28.64 4.38 -29.23
N GLU A 772 29.98 4.47 -29.23
CA GLU A 772 30.68 5.68 -29.64
C GLU A 772 30.47 5.97 -31.14
N LEU A 773 30.54 4.93 -32.00
CA LEU A 773 30.23 5.06 -33.43
C LEU A 773 28.80 5.59 -33.66
N TRP A 774 27.82 5.09 -32.88
CA TRP A 774 26.44 5.59 -32.96
C TRP A 774 26.34 7.05 -32.50
N ASN A 775 27.02 7.45 -31.42
CA ASN A 775 27.09 8.82 -30.91
C ASN A 775 27.73 9.78 -31.97
N MET A 776 28.71 9.30 -32.72
CA MET A 776 29.33 10.05 -33.83
C MET A 776 28.41 10.15 -35.08
N GLY A 777 27.25 9.54 -35.08
CA GLY A 777 26.29 9.59 -36.17
C GLY A 777 26.53 8.57 -37.27
N GLU A 778 27.17 7.43 -36.99
CA GLU A 778 27.36 6.34 -37.95
C GLU A 778 26.01 5.88 -38.54
N GLY A 779 25.86 5.99 -39.87
CA GLY A 779 24.63 5.60 -40.54
C GLY A 779 24.40 4.09 -40.58
N LEU A 780 23.13 3.64 -40.69
CA LEU A 780 22.75 2.22 -40.66
C LEU A 780 22.70 1.54 -42.04
N PHE A 781 23.05 2.25 -43.11
CA PHE A 781 22.95 1.78 -44.49
C PHE A 781 24.33 1.68 -45.13
N LEU A 782 24.46 0.76 -46.10
CA LEU A 782 25.67 0.67 -46.88
C LEU A 782 25.74 1.82 -47.89
N GLU A 783 27.00 2.25 -48.23
CA GLU A 783 27.24 3.14 -49.34
C GLU A 783 26.92 2.42 -50.68
N LEU A 784 26.59 3.16 -51.76
CA LEU A 784 26.15 2.63 -53.04
C LEU A 784 27.09 1.59 -53.63
N GLU A 785 28.41 1.80 -53.49
CA GLU A 785 29.42 0.84 -54.00
C GLU A 785 29.41 -0.48 -53.21
N LEU A 786 29.24 -0.41 -51.89
CA LEU A 786 29.14 -1.58 -51.06
C LEU A 786 27.78 -2.29 -51.21
N GLU A 787 26.70 -1.56 -51.52
CA GLU A 787 25.43 -2.18 -51.90
C GLU A 787 25.57 -3.03 -53.19
N LYS A 788 26.29 -2.52 -54.22
CA LYS A 788 26.56 -3.30 -55.43
C LYS A 788 27.40 -4.56 -55.13
N GLN A 789 28.37 -4.46 -54.21
CA GLN A 789 29.15 -5.63 -53.76
C GLN A 789 28.27 -6.63 -52.99
N ALA A 790 27.39 -6.15 -52.13
CA ALA A 790 26.44 -6.97 -51.40
C ALA A 790 25.55 -7.77 -52.37
N VAL A 791 25.03 -7.15 -53.44
CA VAL A 791 24.22 -7.84 -54.45
C VAL A 791 25.01 -8.98 -55.12
N LYS A 792 26.27 -8.73 -55.52
CA LYS A 792 27.13 -9.79 -56.10
C LYS A 792 27.41 -10.95 -55.13
N ILE A 793 27.51 -10.65 -53.82
CA ILE A 793 27.71 -11.68 -52.83
C ILE A 793 26.40 -12.46 -52.62
N GLN A 794 25.27 -11.79 -52.55
CA GLN A 794 23.94 -12.39 -52.43
C GLN A 794 23.65 -13.33 -53.61
N GLU A 795 24.03 -12.96 -54.84
CA GLU A 795 23.90 -13.80 -56.03
C GLU A 795 24.67 -15.11 -55.91
N LYS A 796 25.87 -15.09 -55.30
CA LYS A 796 26.67 -16.31 -55.03
C LYS A 796 26.00 -17.24 -54.05
N HIS A 797 25.14 -16.73 -53.14
CA HIS A 797 24.40 -17.50 -52.13
C HIS A 797 22.95 -17.80 -52.54
N THR A 798 22.58 -17.45 -53.78
CA THR A 798 21.24 -17.72 -54.29
C THR A 798 21.22 -19.10 -54.96
N GLU A 799 20.25 -19.93 -54.53
CA GLU A 799 20.05 -21.26 -55.13
C GLU A 799 19.87 -21.13 -56.66
N ARG A 800 20.77 -21.76 -57.40
CA ARG A 800 20.64 -21.84 -58.87
C ARG A 800 19.68 -22.95 -59.20
N SER A 801 18.72 -22.68 -60.09
CA SER A 801 17.83 -23.70 -60.62
C SER A 801 18.65 -24.75 -61.41
N SER A 802 18.46 -26.02 -61.03
CA SER A 802 19.08 -27.14 -61.78
C SER A 802 18.71 -27.12 -63.27
N MET A 803 17.64 -26.40 -63.58
CA MET A 803 17.26 -26.18 -65.03
C MET A 803 18.06 -25.13 -65.70
N GLU A 804 18.84 -24.28 -65.06
CA GLU A 804 19.57 -23.15 -65.69
C GLU A 804 20.62 -23.67 -66.61
N GLY A 805 21.39 -24.69 -66.21
CA GLY A 805 22.39 -25.34 -67.09
C GLY A 805 21.77 -26.02 -68.28
N LEU A 806 20.65 -26.74 -68.04
CA LEU A 806 19.93 -27.42 -69.12
C LEU A 806 19.31 -26.45 -70.13
N ILE A 807 18.73 -25.35 -69.63
CA ILE A 807 18.14 -24.31 -70.50
C ILE A 807 19.26 -23.60 -71.26
N HIS A 808 20.41 -23.31 -70.66
CA HIS A 808 21.53 -22.67 -71.36
C HIS A 808 22.07 -23.56 -72.44
N GLU A 809 22.31 -24.85 -72.21
CA GLU A 809 22.76 -25.82 -73.25
C GLU A 809 21.73 -25.94 -74.38
N TYR A 810 20.46 -25.99 -74.07
CA TYR A 810 19.36 -26.02 -75.02
C TYR A 810 19.32 -24.73 -75.92
N LEU A 811 19.57 -23.56 -75.32
CA LEU A 811 19.58 -22.30 -76.08
C LEU A 811 20.78 -22.14 -76.98
N GLU A 812 21.91 -22.74 -76.64
CA GLU A 812 23.14 -22.69 -77.42
C GLU A 812 23.23 -23.82 -78.51
N MET A 813 22.32 -24.79 -78.42
CA MET A 813 22.27 -25.91 -79.35
C MET A 813 22.01 -25.38 -80.75
N PRO A 814 22.87 -25.71 -81.71
CA PRO A 814 22.68 -25.33 -83.16
C PRO A 814 21.44 -26.03 -83.67
N LEU A 815 20.64 -25.31 -84.49
CA LEU A 815 19.40 -25.79 -85.04
C LEU A 815 19.55 -26.10 -86.52
N PRO A 816 18.83 -27.10 -87.09
CA PRO A 816 18.73 -27.34 -88.50
C PRO A 816 17.92 -26.22 -89.16
N GLU A 817 18.15 -25.97 -90.45
CA GLU A 817 17.53 -24.86 -91.19
C GLU A 817 15.99 -24.99 -91.23
N ASN A 818 15.46 -26.21 -91.31
CA ASN A 818 14.05 -26.54 -91.33
C ASN A 818 13.38 -26.59 -89.96
N TRP A 819 14.03 -26.06 -88.91
CA TRP A 819 13.54 -26.12 -87.48
C TRP A 819 12.11 -25.69 -87.32
N GLU A 820 11.66 -24.63 -88.01
CA GLU A 820 10.31 -24.10 -87.95
C GLU A 820 9.23 -25.07 -88.50
N ASP A 821 9.64 -25.96 -89.36
CA ASP A 821 8.75 -26.91 -90.05
C ASP A 821 8.63 -28.25 -89.27
N LEU A 822 9.51 -28.51 -88.39
CA LEU A 822 9.54 -29.73 -87.56
C LEU A 822 8.36 -29.73 -86.58
N ASP A 823 7.73 -30.91 -86.44
CA ASP A 823 6.76 -31.12 -85.35
C ASP A 823 7.43 -31.34 -84.01
N VAL A 824 6.64 -31.30 -82.94
CA VAL A 824 7.12 -31.43 -81.51
C VAL A 824 7.89 -32.71 -81.33
N ALA A 825 7.48 -33.82 -81.90
CA ALA A 825 8.16 -35.14 -81.75
C ALA A 825 9.53 -35.14 -82.42
N ALA A 826 9.66 -34.58 -83.57
CA ALA A 826 10.93 -34.45 -84.32
C ALA A 826 11.90 -33.51 -83.55
N ARG A 827 11.41 -32.37 -83.01
CA ARG A 827 12.23 -31.43 -82.21
C ARG A 827 12.74 -32.11 -80.96
N ARG A 828 11.88 -32.85 -80.26
CA ARG A 828 12.29 -33.65 -79.05
C ARG A 828 13.34 -34.70 -79.41
N SER A 829 13.15 -35.42 -80.49
CA SER A 829 14.10 -36.42 -80.94
C SER A 829 15.49 -35.82 -81.31
N TYR A 830 15.50 -34.62 -81.88
CA TYR A 830 16.73 -33.89 -82.14
C TYR A 830 17.45 -33.45 -80.82
N ILE A 831 16.70 -32.84 -79.88
CA ILE A 831 17.23 -32.33 -78.61
C ILE A 831 17.83 -33.45 -77.81
N HIS A 832 17.12 -34.55 -77.68
CA HIS A 832 17.50 -35.68 -76.81
C HIS A 832 18.33 -36.75 -77.50
N GLY A 833 18.79 -36.54 -78.79
CA GLY A 833 19.66 -37.46 -79.52
C GLY A 833 19.03 -38.80 -79.84
N THR A 834 17.71 -38.92 -79.88
CA THR A 834 16.98 -40.16 -80.16
C THR A 834 16.45 -40.19 -81.60
N ASN A 835 17.11 -41.03 -82.45
CA ASN A 835 16.63 -41.41 -83.84
C ASN A 835 16.29 -40.26 -84.76
N PHE A 836 16.98 -39.16 -84.76
CA PHE A 836 16.86 -38.10 -85.76
C PHE A 836 17.55 -38.50 -87.10
N LYS A 837 16.79 -38.67 -88.21
CA LYS A 837 17.25 -39.18 -89.43
C LYS A 837 17.50 -38.11 -90.52
N GLU A 838 17.57 -36.85 -90.23
CA GLU A 838 17.88 -35.81 -91.24
C GLU A 838 19.37 -35.49 -91.27
N GLU A 839 19.97 -35.63 -92.55
CA GLU A 839 21.37 -35.31 -92.80
C GLU A 839 21.65 -33.81 -92.95
N THR A 840 20.89 -32.92 -92.32
CA THR A 840 21.12 -31.48 -92.42
C THR A 840 22.13 -31.04 -91.34
N ILE A 841 23.20 -30.38 -91.79
CA ILE A 841 24.25 -29.80 -90.88
C ILE A 841 23.61 -28.64 -90.20
N PRO A 842 23.55 -28.65 -88.78
CA PRO A 842 22.90 -27.59 -87.99
C PRO A 842 23.77 -26.33 -88.05
N THR A 843 23.25 -25.26 -88.64
CA THR A 843 23.94 -23.98 -88.89
C THR A 843 23.27 -22.80 -88.21
N LYS A 844 21.98 -22.91 -87.79
CA LYS A 844 21.23 -21.79 -87.33
C LYS A 844 21.32 -21.67 -85.81
N LYS A 845 21.62 -20.48 -85.33
CA LYS A 845 21.46 -20.18 -83.86
C LYS A 845 20.06 -19.76 -83.56
N ARG A 846 19.61 -20.12 -82.35
CA ARG A 846 18.28 -19.73 -81.83
C ARG A 846 18.27 -18.21 -81.60
N ASP A 847 17.33 -17.51 -82.13
CA ASP A 847 17.14 -16.04 -82.08
C ASP A 847 15.99 -15.62 -81.13
N LYS A 848 15.02 -16.50 -80.93
CA LYS A 848 13.84 -16.27 -80.07
C LYS A 848 13.49 -17.54 -79.33
N ILE A 849 12.86 -17.35 -78.13
CA ILE A 849 12.43 -18.47 -77.28
C ILE A 849 11.20 -18.09 -76.42
N CYS A 850 10.35 -19.05 -76.06
CA CYS A 850 9.29 -18.88 -75.10
C CYS A 850 9.31 -20.01 -74.07
N ALA A 851 8.73 -19.74 -72.91
CA ALA A 851 8.67 -20.71 -71.83
C ALA A 851 7.91 -22.00 -72.19
N MET A 852 6.92 -21.92 -73.09
CA MET A 852 6.18 -23.07 -73.56
C MET A 852 7.06 -24.01 -74.42
N GLU A 853 7.92 -23.46 -75.26
CA GLU A 853 8.86 -24.22 -76.09
C GLU A 853 9.85 -24.99 -75.23
N ILE A 854 10.46 -24.36 -74.19
CA ILE A 854 11.36 -25.02 -73.28
C ILE A 854 10.64 -26.12 -72.50
N TRP A 855 9.39 -25.81 -71.98
CA TRP A 855 8.61 -26.78 -71.28
C TRP A 855 8.31 -28.04 -72.08
N VAL A 856 7.91 -27.85 -73.28
CA VAL A 856 7.52 -28.95 -74.17
C VAL A 856 8.72 -29.64 -74.74
N GLU A 857 9.69 -28.92 -75.28
CA GLU A 857 10.79 -29.52 -76.12
C GLU A 857 11.87 -30.08 -75.16
N LEU A 858 12.39 -29.25 -74.24
CA LEU A 858 13.51 -29.64 -73.39
C LEU A 858 13.02 -30.49 -72.22
N LEU A 859 12.00 -30.01 -71.48
CA LEU A 859 11.52 -30.65 -70.23
C LEU A 859 10.49 -31.76 -70.52
N GLN A 860 10.14 -32.02 -71.80
CA GLN A 860 9.19 -33.02 -72.24
C GLN A 860 7.80 -32.95 -71.64
N GLY A 861 7.41 -31.76 -71.08
CA GLY A 861 6.14 -31.51 -70.50
C GLY A 861 4.99 -31.48 -71.46
N ASP A 862 3.78 -31.88 -71.02
CA ASP A 862 2.55 -31.68 -71.80
C ASP A 862 2.06 -30.23 -71.65
N PRO A 863 1.76 -29.54 -72.78
CA PRO A 863 1.26 -28.18 -72.76
C PRO A 863 0.05 -27.98 -71.90
N LYS A 864 -0.84 -28.99 -71.75
CA LYS A 864 -2.05 -28.95 -70.91
C LYS A 864 -1.80 -28.85 -69.40
N TYR A 865 -0.62 -29.37 -69.00
CA TYR A 865 -0.25 -29.42 -67.57
C TYR A 865 0.79 -28.36 -67.19
N MET A 866 1.11 -27.43 -68.01
CA MET A 866 2.01 -26.33 -67.70
C MET A 866 1.34 -25.36 -66.71
N LYS A 867 1.74 -25.43 -65.43
CA LYS A 867 1.24 -24.52 -64.41
C LYS A 867 1.88 -23.14 -64.54
N PRO A 868 1.21 -22.06 -64.07
CA PRO A 868 1.81 -20.72 -64.07
C PRO A 868 3.16 -20.66 -63.32
N MET A 869 3.40 -21.52 -62.36
CA MET A 869 4.68 -21.63 -61.65
C MET A 869 5.81 -22.13 -62.54
N ASN A 870 5.61 -23.15 -63.34
CA ASN A 870 6.59 -23.67 -64.32
C ASN A 870 6.98 -22.58 -65.33
N SER A 871 5.99 -21.86 -65.88
CA SER A 871 6.25 -20.74 -66.78
C SER A 871 7.03 -19.61 -66.10
N ARG A 872 6.77 -19.31 -64.85
CA ARG A 872 7.55 -18.29 -64.09
C ARG A 872 9.01 -18.74 -63.92
N GLU A 873 9.22 -19.93 -63.46
CA GLU A 873 10.55 -20.49 -63.23
C GLU A 873 11.43 -20.48 -64.46
N ILE A 874 10.89 -20.92 -65.61
CA ILE A 874 11.59 -20.87 -66.91
C ILE A 874 11.86 -19.43 -67.32
N ASN A 875 10.89 -18.54 -67.19
CA ASN A 875 11.10 -17.12 -67.56
C ASN A 875 12.09 -16.43 -66.60
N ASP A 876 12.19 -16.83 -65.37
CA ASP A 876 13.17 -16.28 -64.43
C ASP A 876 14.57 -16.73 -64.72
N VAL A 877 14.75 -17.97 -65.22
CA VAL A 877 16.03 -18.43 -65.81
C VAL A 877 16.39 -17.58 -67.02
N LEU A 878 15.46 -17.41 -67.97
CA LEU A 878 15.71 -16.65 -69.22
C LEU A 878 16.08 -15.16 -68.96
N ARG A 879 15.55 -14.55 -67.89
CA ARG A 879 15.88 -13.15 -67.51
C ARG A 879 17.29 -12.98 -66.93
N VAL A 880 17.88 -14.05 -66.39
CA VAL A 880 19.22 -14.01 -65.77
C VAL A 880 20.33 -14.25 -66.84
N LEU A 881 20.00 -14.90 -67.95
CA LEU A 881 20.96 -15.16 -69.01
C LEU A 881 21.39 -13.85 -69.71
N GLU A 882 22.70 -13.59 -69.67
CA GLU A 882 23.28 -12.35 -70.20
C GLU A 882 22.97 -12.11 -71.70
N ASP A 883 22.86 -13.19 -72.52
CA ASP A 883 22.65 -13.16 -73.93
C ASP A 883 21.20 -13.02 -74.37
N TRP A 884 20.26 -13.03 -73.40
CA TRP A 884 18.83 -12.98 -73.71
C TRP A 884 18.14 -11.80 -73.04
N GLU A 885 17.11 -11.24 -73.73
CA GLU A 885 16.29 -10.17 -73.17
C GLU A 885 14.80 -10.38 -73.46
N PRO A 886 13.89 -9.89 -72.63
CA PRO A 886 12.47 -9.96 -72.94
C PRO A 886 12.15 -9.15 -74.21
N TYR A 887 11.34 -9.70 -75.12
CA TYR A 887 10.81 -8.96 -76.25
C TYR A 887 9.75 -7.97 -75.75
N ASN A 888 10.04 -6.67 -75.91
CA ASN A 888 9.21 -5.59 -75.35
C ASN A 888 8.44 -4.80 -76.41
N MET A 889 8.49 -5.17 -77.66
CA MET A 889 7.72 -4.45 -78.72
C MET A 889 6.29 -4.96 -78.81
N GLY A 890 5.34 -4.05 -79.01
CA GLY A 890 3.91 -4.34 -79.15
C GLY A 890 3.31 -5.00 -77.86
N THR A 891 2.73 -6.19 -77.97
CA THR A 891 2.17 -6.97 -76.88
C THR A 891 3.21 -7.80 -76.13
N GLY A 892 4.50 -7.70 -76.43
CA GLY A 892 5.58 -8.54 -75.87
C GLY A 892 5.45 -10.02 -76.26
N LYS A 893 4.75 -10.32 -77.31
CA LYS A 893 4.50 -11.68 -77.79
C LYS A 893 5.02 -11.85 -79.29
N LEU A 894 5.64 -13.00 -79.52
CA LEU A 894 6.00 -13.44 -80.81
C LEU A 894 5.27 -14.74 -81.23
N ARG A 895 5.20 -15.06 -82.49
CA ARG A 895 4.62 -16.31 -83.00
C ARG A 895 5.67 -17.39 -83.04
N PHE A 896 5.40 -18.55 -82.49
CA PHE A 896 6.25 -19.72 -82.40
C PHE A 896 5.65 -20.85 -83.27
N GLY A 897 5.66 -20.66 -84.63
CA GLY A 897 5.15 -21.60 -85.53
C GLY A 897 3.69 -22.05 -85.31
N LYS A 898 3.35 -23.25 -85.81
CA LYS A 898 2.04 -23.90 -85.68
C LYS A 898 1.90 -24.59 -84.28
N ASN A 899 3.06 -24.91 -83.60
CA ASN A 899 3.14 -25.72 -82.39
C ASN A 899 2.72 -24.98 -81.16
N TYR A 900 3.08 -23.68 -80.98
CA TYR A 900 2.87 -22.93 -79.76
C TYR A 900 2.10 -21.62 -79.94
N GLY A 901 1.80 -21.18 -81.16
CA GLY A 901 1.05 -19.95 -81.41
C GLY A 901 1.77 -18.68 -80.94
N CYS A 902 0.98 -17.66 -80.44
CA CYS A 902 1.54 -16.43 -79.93
C CYS A 902 1.86 -16.54 -78.43
N GLN A 903 3.12 -16.44 -78.03
CA GLN A 903 3.60 -16.53 -76.67
C GLN A 903 4.45 -15.29 -76.30
N ARG A 904 4.53 -14.98 -74.96
CA ARG A 904 5.58 -14.05 -74.48
C ARG A 904 6.95 -14.60 -74.87
N ALA A 905 7.79 -13.74 -75.42
CA ALA A 905 9.04 -14.13 -76.03
C ALA A 905 10.25 -13.49 -75.33
N PHE A 906 11.36 -14.18 -75.41
CA PHE A 906 12.69 -13.65 -75.20
C PHE A 906 13.42 -13.71 -76.57
N ILE A 907 14.28 -12.71 -76.79
CA ILE A 907 15.13 -12.63 -78.05
C ILE A 907 16.59 -12.59 -77.59
N ARG A 908 17.48 -13.12 -78.49
CA ARG A 908 18.91 -13.07 -78.30
C ARG A 908 19.40 -11.62 -78.53
N LYS A 909 20.21 -11.08 -77.62
CA LYS A 909 20.86 -9.79 -77.76
C LYS A 909 21.83 -9.87 -78.92
N ASN A 910 21.60 -9.15 -79.97
CA ASN A 910 22.56 -9.04 -81.07
C ASN A 910 23.77 -8.23 -80.63
N ASN A 911 24.96 -8.85 -80.55
CA ASN A 911 26.20 -8.11 -80.42
C ASN A 911 26.41 -7.33 -81.75
N TYR A 912 25.99 -6.08 -81.78
CA TYR A 912 26.47 -5.12 -82.75
C TYR A 912 27.89 -4.69 -82.40
N GLU A 913 28.85 -5.59 -82.59
CA GLU A 913 30.28 -5.20 -82.77
C GLU A 913 30.77 -5.85 -84.04
N ASN A 914 31.13 -5.02 -85.00
CA ASN A 914 31.76 -5.19 -86.26
C ASN A 914 30.87 -5.22 -87.54
N THR A 915 30.52 -4.05 -88.01
CA THR A 915 30.81 -3.58 -89.32
C THR A 915 31.16 -2.10 -89.27
#